data_8891e4f87ad00191c71ef2971a4f40dd
#
_entry.id   8891e4f87ad00191c71ef2971a4f40dd
#
_cell.length_a   1.000
_cell.length_b   1.000
_cell.length_c   1.000
_cell.angle_alpha   90.00
_cell.angle_beta   90.00
_cell.angle_gamma   90.00
#
_symmetry.space_group_name_H-M   'P 1'
#
loop_
_entity.id
_entity.type
_entity.pdbx_description
1 polymer ?
#
loop_
_entity_poly.entity_id
_entity_poly.type
_entity_poly.pdbx_seq_one_letter_code
_entity_poly.pdbx_strand_id
1 'polypeptide(L)'
;VLSASSLSARWVELNLPELDFSGKNTVWIALDAGASFGSTVIQVDASNRAFLAFQADFALRISEGEIIEVRQYKDYQWHTIQLEGVTLSSEGGRMKLSLKASRGIDAIRAVQWFSLGESGEIAPKKSYISRKEGEVYLPFYYAPNALGILEMRGRYGSPDAKPVIYQMLPRLYGNANETRKVNGTLAENGTGKFSDLSDSILAGMRADGFSHIWLTGLLQQATSTDYSEAGQAADDPDLLKGIAGSPYAIRDYFDVSPDYADNPSLRLEEFRSLVARMKAADLKVVIDFVPNHVARSYSSDIRPELAFGVNDRKDVYFDSDNNFFYLTPEVTDASAPLRLPTLHPISGRIVNETARLVGNADGHFTPEKVHGRVTGNNVVSWQPSNTDWYETVKLNYGFDFLNRDSTPRYPCAVSPPARVPDTWKKMDSIIAYWQEFGVDGFRADMAHMVPPEFWKWMIHRARERNPEVLFFAEAYDDDPAKVHGHDPVISRDDNVMLALLDAGFHAVYDDPGYDTLEQLYAGRNWANDLQGVETGLGAFFFDCALRYTENHDEIRLAHPETWGGNGMQVGRATTGALFGLSRGPIMLYHGQEVGEPGLNREGFGGDDQRTSIFDYWSMPEFNKWWNEGAADGAGLSFEQAELRKWYVRLLQLQSERAFTRGNTILLNHA
;
A
#
# COMPACT_ATOMS: atom_id res chain seq x y z
N VAL A 1 2.26 -22.21 -29.48
CA VAL A 1 2.75 -22.96 -28.30
C VAL A 1 4.21 -22.61 -28.14
N LEU A 2 4.55 -21.81 -27.13
CA LEU A 2 5.92 -21.61 -26.72
C LEU A 2 6.39 -22.88 -26.00
N SER A 3 7.27 -23.64 -26.60
CA SER A 3 7.96 -24.72 -25.91
C SER A 3 9.33 -24.22 -25.50
N ALA A 4 9.59 -24.13 -24.21
CA ALA A 4 10.95 -24.14 -23.74
C ALA A 4 11.43 -25.58 -23.82
N SER A 5 12.27 -25.90 -24.79
CA SER A 5 12.87 -27.21 -24.89
C SER A 5 13.90 -27.36 -23.80
N SER A 6 13.85 -28.50 -23.12
CA SER A 6 14.70 -28.90 -22.02
C SER A 6 16.18 -28.60 -22.25
N LEU A 7 16.78 -28.06 -21.21
CA LEU A 7 18.21 -27.87 -21.01
C LEU A 7 19.06 -29.07 -21.43
N SER A 8 19.49 -29.11 -22.68
CA SER A 8 20.77 -29.70 -22.98
C SER A 8 21.80 -28.58 -22.94
N ALA A 9 22.44 -28.44 -21.78
CA ALA A 9 23.63 -27.66 -21.54
C ALA A 9 23.73 -26.31 -22.29
N ARG A 10 23.09 -25.27 -21.82
CA ARG A 10 23.46 -23.86 -22.00
C ARG A 10 22.69 -22.99 -22.99
N TRP A 11 21.54 -23.36 -23.54
CA TRP A 11 20.73 -22.50 -24.39
C TRP A 11 19.27 -22.49 -23.96
N VAL A 12 18.65 -21.32 -23.88
CA VAL A 12 17.21 -21.13 -23.75
C VAL A 12 16.69 -20.74 -25.12
N GLU A 13 15.73 -21.48 -25.64
CA GLU A 13 15.14 -21.24 -26.95
C GLU A 13 13.68 -20.78 -26.79
N LEU A 14 13.37 -19.63 -27.37
CA LEU A 14 12.03 -19.07 -27.41
C LEU A 14 11.53 -19.08 -28.86
N ASN A 15 10.47 -19.80 -29.12
CA ASN A 15 9.76 -19.74 -30.39
C ASN A 15 8.69 -18.64 -30.28
N LEU A 16 8.88 -17.55 -30.99
CA LEU A 16 8.00 -16.38 -30.97
C LEU A 16 7.07 -16.44 -32.19
N PRO A 17 5.82 -16.88 -32.01
CA PRO A 17 4.85 -16.89 -33.10
C PRO A 17 4.45 -15.46 -33.45
N GLU A 18 4.16 -15.20 -34.72
CA GLU A 18 3.58 -13.93 -35.20
C GLU A 18 4.46 -12.67 -35.04
N LEU A 19 5.78 -12.79 -34.98
CA LEU A 19 6.66 -11.65 -35.21
C LEU A 19 6.82 -11.44 -36.71
N ASP A 20 6.22 -10.35 -37.20
CA ASP A 20 6.37 -9.92 -38.59
C ASP A 20 7.43 -8.81 -38.67
N PHE A 21 8.55 -9.13 -39.34
CA PHE A 21 9.62 -8.20 -39.63
C PHE A 21 9.59 -7.66 -41.07
N SER A 22 8.48 -7.89 -41.78
CA SER A 22 8.35 -7.49 -43.20
C SER A 22 8.26 -5.99 -43.44
N GLY A 23 8.26 -5.16 -42.38
CA GLY A 23 8.28 -3.70 -42.44
C GLY A 23 9.48 -3.07 -41.76
N LYS A 24 9.63 -1.74 -41.86
CA LYS A 24 10.65 -0.97 -41.15
C LYS A 24 10.38 -0.83 -39.62
N ASN A 25 9.57 -1.71 -39.07
CA ASN A 25 9.15 -1.63 -37.68
C ASN A 25 10.26 -2.13 -36.76
N THR A 26 10.48 -1.40 -35.67
CA THR A 26 11.32 -1.84 -34.57
C THR A 26 10.51 -2.73 -33.63
N VAL A 27 11.01 -3.90 -33.28
CA VAL A 27 10.40 -4.82 -32.32
C VAL A 27 11.20 -4.81 -31.04
N TRP A 28 10.52 -4.71 -29.92
CA TRP A 28 11.07 -4.91 -28.60
C TRP A 28 10.62 -6.23 -28.02
N ILE A 29 11.56 -6.96 -27.41
CA ILE A 29 11.30 -8.18 -26.64
C ILE A 29 11.79 -7.96 -25.22
N ALA A 30 10.91 -8.02 -24.26
CA ALA A 30 11.20 -7.96 -22.84
C ALA A 30 11.18 -9.36 -22.22
N LEU A 31 12.14 -9.69 -21.37
CA LEU A 31 12.31 -11.01 -20.76
C LEU A 31 12.45 -10.87 -19.25
N ASP A 32 11.69 -11.68 -18.50
CA ASP A 32 12.01 -11.99 -17.11
C ASP A 32 12.79 -13.30 -17.06
N ALA A 33 14.04 -13.21 -16.68
CA ALA A 33 14.95 -14.34 -16.49
C ALA A 33 15.13 -14.70 -15.00
N GLY A 34 14.52 -13.96 -14.10
CA GLY A 34 14.66 -14.14 -12.66
C GLY A 34 16.03 -13.84 -12.10
N ALA A 35 16.84 -13.14 -12.87
CA ALA A 35 18.22 -12.87 -12.53
C ALA A 35 18.39 -11.76 -11.51
N SER A 36 17.44 -10.85 -11.47
CA SER A 36 17.48 -9.66 -10.62
C SER A 36 16.08 -9.08 -10.45
N PHE A 37 16.03 -7.99 -9.74
CA PHE A 37 14.86 -7.14 -9.64
C PHE A 37 14.70 -6.36 -10.96
N GLY A 38 13.72 -6.73 -11.77
CA GLY A 38 13.49 -6.17 -13.09
C GLY A 38 12.72 -4.85 -13.08
N SER A 39 12.38 -4.35 -14.26
CA SER A 39 11.51 -3.16 -14.43
C SER A 39 10.27 -3.49 -15.25
N THR A 40 9.14 -2.88 -14.87
CA THR A 40 7.90 -2.90 -15.65
C THR A 40 7.86 -1.83 -16.74
N VAL A 41 8.92 -1.01 -16.87
CA VAL A 41 8.99 0.10 -17.83
C VAL A 41 10.26 0.01 -18.66
N ILE A 42 10.13 0.16 -19.98
CA ILE A 42 11.26 0.30 -20.91
C ILE A 42 11.14 1.64 -21.63
N GLN A 43 12.17 2.47 -21.55
CA GLN A 43 12.32 3.63 -22.44
C GLN A 43 12.64 3.12 -23.85
N VAL A 44 11.70 3.28 -24.76
CA VAL A 44 11.83 2.79 -26.15
C VAL A 44 12.47 3.81 -27.08
N ASP A 45 12.25 5.10 -26.83
CA ASP A 45 12.92 6.23 -27.48
C ASP A 45 12.94 7.45 -26.55
N ALA A 46 13.37 8.61 -27.02
CA ALA A 46 13.48 9.83 -26.21
C ALA A 46 12.16 10.32 -25.60
N SER A 47 11.03 9.98 -26.22
CA SER A 47 9.69 10.48 -25.86
C SER A 47 8.72 9.41 -25.42
N ASN A 48 9.03 8.12 -25.71
CA ASN A 48 8.08 7.03 -25.54
C ASN A 48 8.59 5.96 -24.58
N ARG A 49 7.67 5.45 -23.76
CA ARG A 49 7.89 4.34 -22.85
C ARG A 49 6.90 3.23 -23.11
N ALA A 50 7.36 2.01 -22.94
CA ALA A 50 6.50 0.83 -22.95
C ALA A 50 6.36 0.28 -21.53
N PHE A 51 5.14 0.17 -21.05
CA PHE A 51 4.82 -0.52 -19.80
C PHE A 51 4.66 -2.01 -20.07
N LEU A 52 5.28 -2.83 -19.23
CA LEU A 52 5.34 -4.28 -19.39
C LEU A 52 4.35 -4.97 -18.46
N ALA A 53 3.96 -6.17 -18.84
CA ALA A 53 3.09 -7.03 -18.04
C ALA A 53 3.79 -7.69 -16.83
N PHE A 54 5.09 -7.50 -16.67
CA PHE A 54 5.93 -8.10 -15.62
C PHE A 54 7.23 -7.31 -15.46
N GLN A 55 7.99 -7.61 -14.42
CA GLN A 55 9.32 -7.03 -14.20
C GLN A 55 10.35 -7.72 -15.08
N ALA A 56 10.82 -7.05 -16.14
CA ALA A 56 11.79 -7.59 -17.07
C ALA A 56 13.23 -7.32 -16.64
N ASP A 57 14.05 -8.34 -16.70
CA ASP A 57 15.51 -8.25 -16.46
C ASP A 57 16.26 -7.86 -17.72
N PHE A 58 15.75 -8.26 -18.88
CA PHE A 58 16.39 -8.03 -20.17
C PHE A 58 15.40 -7.46 -21.17
N ALA A 59 15.90 -6.62 -22.07
CA ALA A 59 15.16 -6.11 -23.21
C ALA A 59 16.02 -6.17 -24.46
N LEU A 60 15.46 -6.67 -25.55
CA LEU A 60 16.10 -6.74 -26.85
C LEU A 60 15.36 -5.85 -27.83
N ARG A 61 16.11 -5.03 -28.56
CA ARG A 61 15.60 -4.24 -29.67
C ARG A 61 16.04 -4.88 -30.99
N ILE A 62 15.05 -5.12 -31.84
CA ILE A 62 15.25 -5.80 -33.11
C ILE A 62 14.78 -4.89 -34.22
N SER A 63 15.58 -4.72 -35.25
CA SER A 63 15.21 -3.99 -36.46
C SER A 63 15.67 -4.76 -37.68
N GLU A 64 14.85 -4.83 -38.72
CA GLU A 64 15.13 -5.54 -39.97
C GLU A 64 15.57 -7.00 -39.78
N GLY A 65 15.07 -7.63 -38.70
CA GLY A 65 15.40 -9.04 -38.36
C GLY A 65 16.72 -9.26 -37.65
N GLU A 66 17.43 -8.18 -37.30
CA GLU A 66 18.68 -8.23 -36.55
C GLU A 66 18.52 -7.63 -35.15
N ILE A 67 19.21 -8.21 -34.16
CA ILE A 67 19.28 -7.64 -32.81
C ILE A 67 20.26 -6.47 -32.82
N ILE A 68 19.73 -5.27 -32.66
CA ILE A 68 20.53 -4.04 -32.72
C ILE A 68 20.92 -3.51 -31.33
N GLU A 69 20.22 -3.96 -30.28
CA GLU A 69 20.51 -3.55 -28.90
C GLU A 69 20.05 -4.64 -27.92
N VAL A 70 20.82 -4.85 -26.88
CA VAL A 70 20.43 -5.66 -25.71
C VAL A 70 20.63 -4.82 -24.48
N ARG A 71 19.61 -4.75 -23.62
CA ARG A 71 19.67 -4.08 -22.33
C ARG A 71 19.47 -5.07 -21.20
N GLN A 72 20.17 -4.84 -20.10
CA GLN A 72 19.94 -5.51 -18.82
C GLN A 72 19.52 -4.48 -17.80
N TYR A 73 18.47 -4.78 -17.04
CA TYR A 73 18.07 -3.97 -15.89
C TYR A 73 18.90 -4.34 -14.68
N LYS A 74 19.66 -3.38 -14.17
CA LYS A 74 20.54 -3.57 -13.02
C LYS A 74 20.78 -2.22 -12.35
N ASP A 75 20.98 -2.20 -11.05
CA ASP A 75 21.24 -1.00 -10.27
C ASP A 75 20.17 0.11 -10.54
N TYR A 76 18.90 -0.31 -10.64
CA TYR A 76 17.72 0.52 -10.88
C TYR A 76 17.66 1.23 -12.25
N GLN A 77 18.42 0.76 -13.24
CA GLN A 77 18.40 1.33 -14.60
C GLN A 77 18.68 0.29 -15.67
N TRP A 78 18.31 0.65 -16.90
CA TRP A 78 18.62 -0.14 -18.08
C TRP A 78 20.02 0.19 -18.60
N HIS A 79 20.88 -0.82 -18.65
CA HIS A 79 22.23 -0.73 -19.22
C HIS A 79 22.27 -1.44 -20.55
N THR A 80 22.76 -0.78 -21.60
CA THR A 80 23.11 -1.47 -22.85
C THR A 80 24.30 -2.36 -22.59
N ILE A 81 24.18 -3.62 -22.95
CA ILE A 81 25.21 -4.65 -22.75
C ILE A 81 25.54 -5.35 -24.04
N GLN A 82 26.73 -5.95 -24.10
CA GLN A 82 27.07 -6.96 -25.09
C GLN A 82 26.80 -8.33 -24.47
N LEU A 83 25.78 -9.01 -24.96
CA LEU A 83 25.44 -10.35 -24.50
C LEU A 83 25.93 -11.37 -25.56
N GLU A 84 27.00 -12.09 -25.24
CA GLU A 84 27.48 -13.17 -26.09
C GLU A 84 26.48 -14.32 -26.14
N GLY A 85 26.22 -14.85 -27.32
CA GLY A 85 25.34 -16.00 -27.50
C GLY A 85 23.86 -15.68 -27.50
N VAL A 86 23.50 -14.50 -27.96
CA VAL A 86 22.11 -14.19 -28.36
C VAL A 86 22.02 -14.31 -29.87
N THR A 87 21.14 -15.16 -30.35
CA THR A 87 20.92 -15.32 -31.80
C THR A 87 19.45 -15.31 -32.12
N LEU A 88 19.12 -14.69 -33.24
CA LEU A 88 17.76 -14.67 -33.78
C LEU A 88 17.79 -15.41 -35.11
N SER A 89 16.92 -16.37 -35.29
CA SER A 89 16.79 -17.12 -36.53
C SER A 89 15.32 -17.29 -36.93
N SER A 90 15.10 -17.45 -38.22
CA SER A 90 13.76 -17.77 -38.74
C SER A 90 13.73 -19.24 -39.19
N GLU A 91 12.79 -20.00 -38.64
CA GLU A 91 12.60 -21.40 -39.01
C GLU A 91 11.13 -21.69 -39.23
N GLY A 92 10.74 -22.07 -40.43
CA GLY A 92 9.34 -22.40 -40.78
C GLY A 92 8.35 -21.23 -40.61
N GLY A 93 8.81 -19.99 -40.83
CA GLY A 93 7.97 -18.76 -40.66
C GLY A 93 7.78 -18.33 -39.21
N ARG A 94 8.55 -18.91 -38.29
CA ARG A 94 8.57 -18.52 -36.86
C ARG A 94 9.93 -18.00 -36.50
N MET A 95 9.94 -16.94 -35.69
CA MET A 95 11.19 -16.41 -35.14
C MET A 95 11.60 -17.22 -33.91
N LYS A 96 12.87 -17.62 -33.91
CA LYS A 96 13.48 -18.35 -32.82
C LYS A 96 14.58 -17.48 -32.21
N LEU A 97 14.37 -17.09 -30.95
CA LEU A 97 15.37 -16.40 -30.14
C LEU A 97 16.08 -17.46 -29.29
N SER A 98 17.38 -17.56 -29.48
CA SER A 98 18.21 -18.43 -28.66
C SER A 98 19.14 -17.62 -27.78
N LEU A 99 19.09 -17.88 -26.48
CA LEU A 99 19.88 -17.21 -25.46
C LEU A 99 20.81 -18.23 -24.80
N LYS A 100 22.10 -17.96 -24.79
CA LYS A 100 23.06 -18.79 -24.06
C LYS A 100 22.84 -18.60 -22.57
N ALA A 101 22.56 -19.68 -21.84
CA ALA A 101 22.51 -19.66 -20.40
C ALA A 101 23.82 -19.15 -19.83
N SER A 102 23.78 -18.00 -19.19
CA SER A 102 24.92 -17.35 -18.52
C SER A 102 24.47 -16.97 -17.12
N ARG A 103 25.39 -16.47 -16.29
CA ARG A 103 24.98 -15.93 -14.98
C ARG A 103 23.82 -14.96 -15.16
N GLY A 104 22.64 -15.33 -14.64
CA GLY A 104 21.43 -14.54 -14.66
C GLY A 104 20.37 -14.93 -15.71
N ILE A 105 20.61 -15.92 -16.57
CA ILE A 105 19.61 -16.46 -17.51
C ILE A 105 19.52 -17.97 -17.30
N ASP A 106 18.95 -18.39 -16.20
CA ASP A 106 18.78 -19.82 -15.89
C ASP A 106 17.42 -20.34 -16.37
N ALA A 107 16.41 -19.48 -16.43
CA ALA A 107 15.07 -19.78 -16.94
C ALA A 107 14.39 -18.50 -17.40
N ILE A 108 13.62 -18.55 -18.46
CA ILE A 108 12.73 -17.45 -18.85
C ILE A 108 11.36 -17.68 -18.23
N ARG A 109 10.92 -16.75 -17.40
CA ARG A 109 9.65 -16.81 -16.66
C ARG A 109 8.51 -16.11 -17.38
N ALA A 110 8.84 -15.02 -18.05
CA ALA A 110 7.89 -14.26 -18.86
C ALA A 110 8.59 -13.65 -20.07
N VAL A 111 7.83 -13.46 -21.13
CA VAL A 111 8.24 -12.75 -22.34
C VAL A 111 7.09 -11.90 -22.83
N GLN A 112 7.41 -10.66 -23.19
CA GLN A 112 6.48 -9.75 -23.85
C GLN A 112 7.17 -9.13 -25.05
N TRP A 113 6.43 -8.96 -26.15
CA TRP A 113 6.94 -8.23 -27.30
C TRP A 113 5.89 -7.30 -27.87
N PHE A 114 6.36 -6.26 -28.52
CA PHE A 114 5.55 -5.26 -29.19
C PHE A 114 6.39 -4.58 -30.27
N SER A 115 5.74 -3.98 -31.26
CA SER A 115 6.41 -3.19 -32.29
C SER A 115 6.15 -1.70 -32.09
N LEU A 116 7.10 -0.90 -32.54
CA LEU A 116 6.95 0.55 -32.71
C LEU A 116 6.67 0.84 -34.19
N GLY A 117 5.60 1.56 -34.46
CA GLY A 117 5.32 2.09 -35.78
C GLY A 117 6.28 3.23 -36.18
N GLU A 118 6.18 3.71 -37.41
CA GLU A 118 7.02 4.78 -37.93
C GLU A 118 6.87 6.11 -37.18
N SER A 119 5.71 6.37 -36.61
CA SER A 119 5.42 7.54 -35.77
C SER A 119 5.70 7.35 -34.29
N GLY A 120 6.25 6.20 -33.90
CA GLY A 120 6.57 5.86 -32.50
C GLY A 120 5.41 5.26 -31.72
N GLU A 121 4.25 5.01 -32.34
CA GLU A 121 3.14 4.35 -31.68
C GLU A 121 3.49 2.92 -31.29
N ILE A 122 3.09 2.53 -30.09
CA ILE A 122 3.30 1.18 -29.57
C ILE A 122 2.13 0.30 -30.01
N ALA A 123 2.41 -0.72 -30.83
CA ALA A 123 1.41 -1.70 -31.21
C ALA A 123 0.94 -2.54 -29.99
N PRO A 124 -0.24 -3.18 -30.07
CA PRO A 124 -0.72 -4.04 -29.01
C PRO A 124 0.31 -5.07 -28.59
N LYS A 125 0.58 -5.15 -27.30
CA LYS A 125 1.60 -6.03 -26.72
C LYS A 125 1.09 -7.46 -26.65
N LYS A 126 1.98 -8.42 -26.86
CA LYS A 126 1.71 -9.84 -26.66
C LYS A 126 2.55 -10.37 -25.53
N SER A 127 1.93 -10.95 -24.53
CA SER A 127 2.59 -11.44 -23.31
C SER A 127 2.41 -12.92 -23.12
N TYR A 128 3.47 -13.59 -22.73
CA TYR A 128 3.46 -15.00 -22.35
C TYR A 128 4.17 -15.12 -21.00
N ILE A 129 3.50 -15.73 -20.05
CA ILE A 129 3.94 -15.84 -18.66
C ILE A 129 3.97 -17.31 -18.29
N SER A 130 5.00 -17.75 -17.59
CA SER A 130 5.08 -19.07 -17.00
C SER A 130 4.52 -19.05 -15.59
N ARG A 131 3.82 -20.13 -15.22
CA ARG A 131 3.38 -20.37 -13.84
C ARG A 131 4.45 -21.19 -13.12
N LYS A 132 4.84 -20.77 -11.91
CA LYS A 132 5.68 -21.58 -11.04
C LYS A 132 4.80 -22.56 -10.25
N GLU A 133 5.13 -23.83 -10.30
CA GLU A 133 4.50 -24.88 -9.52
C GLU A 133 5.60 -25.68 -8.79
N GLY A 134 5.72 -25.45 -7.47
CA GLY A 134 6.89 -25.89 -6.73
C GLY A 134 8.16 -25.17 -7.22
N GLU A 135 9.18 -25.94 -7.60
CA GLU A 135 10.41 -25.41 -8.16
C GLU A 135 10.45 -25.41 -9.72
N VAL A 136 9.36 -25.84 -10.36
CA VAL A 136 9.28 -25.99 -11.81
C VAL A 136 8.41 -24.92 -12.42
N TYR A 137 8.88 -24.29 -13.49
CA TYR A 137 8.05 -23.39 -14.31
C TYR A 137 7.30 -24.19 -15.35
N LEU A 138 5.96 -24.03 -15.35
CA LEU A 138 5.09 -24.61 -16.36
C LEU A 138 5.21 -23.86 -17.69
N PRO A 139 4.74 -24.46 -18.80
CA PRO A 139 4.72 -23.80 -20.11
C PRO A 139 4.03 -22.45 -20.08
N PHE A 140 4.56 -21.54 -20.88
CA PHE A 140 3.98 -20.20 -21.04
C PHE A 140 2.52 -20.27 -21.51
N TYR A 141 1.69 -19.38 -20.99
CA TYR A 141 0.34 -19.14 -21.48
C TYR A 141 0.16 -17.68 -21.89
N TYR A 142 -0.76 -17.44 -22.83
CA TYR A 142 -1.01 -16.10 -23.33
C TYR A 142 -1.79 -15.27 -22.29
N ALA A 143 -1.26 -14.11 -21.96
CA ALA A 143 -1.85 -13.20 -20.97
C ALA A 143 -1.86 -11.75 -21.52
N PRO A 144 -2.80 -11.45 -22.47
CA PRO A 144 -2.77 -10.17 -23.20
C PRO A 144 -2.99 -8.93 -22.31
N ASN A 145 -3.71 -9.10 -21.21
CA ASN A 145 -4.10 -8.01 -20.31
C ASN A 145 -3.39 -8.09 -18.94
N ALA A 146 -2.36 -8.91 -18.80
CA ALA A 146 -1.67 -9.05 -17.53
C ALA A 146 -0.64 -7.93 -17.37
N LEU A 147 -0.87 -7.05 -16.43
CA LEU A 147 0.10 -6.09 -15.90
C LEU A 147 0.86 -6.73 -14.75
N GLY A 148 1.88 -7.52 -15.00
CA GLY A 148 2.73 -8.07 -13.95
C GLY A 148 2.08 -8.92 -12.84
N ILE A 149 0.80 -8.74 -12.60
CA ILE A 149 0.04 -9.38 -11.52
C ILE A 149 -0.01 -10.90 -11.63
N LEU A 150 -0.12 -11.44 -12.84
CA LEU A 150 -0.17 -12.89 -13.00
C LEU A 150 1.14 -13.51 -12.58
N GLU A 151 2.23 -12.83 -12.81
CA GLU A 151 3.54 -13.26 -12.36
C GLU A 151 3.76 -12.97 -10.89
N MET A 152 3.34 -11.82 -10.38
CA MET A 152 3.32 -11.53 -8.95
C MET A 152 2.43 -12.51 -8.18
N ARG A 153 1.30 -12.91 -8.72
CA ARG A 153 0.48 -13.99 -8.16
C ARG A 153 1.19 -15.34 -8.15
N GLY A 154 1.97 -15.63 -9.17
CA GLY A 154 2.83 -16.81 -9.20
C GLY A 154 3.98 -16.76 -8.20
N ARG A 155 4.45 -15.54 -7.86
CA ARG A 155 5.53 -15.32 -6.89
C ARG A 155 5.03 -15.08 -5.46
N TYR A 156 3.91 -14.36 -5.28
CA TYR A 156 3.55 -13.74 -4.01
C TYR A 156 2.12 -14.02 -3.52
N GLY A 157 1.37 -14.86 -4.18
CA GLY A 157 0.03 -15.22 -3.76
C GLY A 157 -0.54 -16.40 -4.53
N SER A 158 -1.60 -16.99 -4.02
CA SER A 158 -2.30 -18.05 -4.74
C SER A 158 -2.94 -17.49 -6.00
N PRO A 159 -2.60 -18.00 -7.21
CA PRO A 159 -3.29 -17.60 -8.43
C PRO A 159 -4.72 -18.17 -8.48
N ASP A 160 -5.10 -18.97 -7.51
CA ASP A 160 -6.36 -19.69 -7.46
C ASP A 160 -7.40 -19.00 -6.56
N ALA A 161 -7.00 -17.91 -5.87
CA ALA A 161 -7.93 -17.14 -5.06
C ALA A 161 -7.61 -15.63 -5.14
N LYS A 162 -8.65 -14.81 -5.30
CA LYS A 162 -8.58 -13.36 -5.22
C LYS A 162 -8.35 -12.96 -3.75
N PRO A 163 -7.39 -12.07 -3.43
CA PRO A 163 -7.25 -11.56 -2.07
C PRO A 163 -8.51 -10.79 -1.65
N VAL A 164 -9.10 -11.19 -0.55
CA VAL A 164 -10.23 -10.51 0.09
C VAL A 164 -9.78 -10.06 1.46
N ILE A 165 -9.68 -8.75 1.63
CA ILE A 165 -9.10 -8.12 2.81
C ILE A 165 -10.22 -7.58 3.68
N TYR A 166 -10.22 -7.92 4.97
CA TYR A 166 -11.03 -7.26 5.97
C TYR A 166 -10.17 -6.24 6.71
N GLN A 167 -10.44 -4.97 6.47
CA GLN A 167 -9.80 -3.89 7.22
C GLN A 167 -10.53 -3.67 8.52
N MET A 168 -9.85 -3.76 9.65
CA MET A 168 -10.42 -3.47 10.96
C MET A 168 -9.51 -2.62 11.82
N LEU A 169 -10.10 -1.71 12.58
CA LEU A 169 -9.40 -1.02 13.67
C LEU A 169 -9.63 -1.83 14.95
N PRO A 170 -8.60 -2.45 15.55
CA PRO A 170 -8.76 -3.27 16.75
C PRO A 170 -9.45 -2.54 17.91
N ARG A 171 -9.25 -1.21 18.02
CA ARG A 171 -9.90 -0.38 19.03
C ARG A 171 -11.42 -0.44 18.99
N LEU A 172 -11.99 -0.57 17.79
CA LEU A 172 -13.45 -0.60 17.58
C LEU A 172 -14.00 -2.03 17.60
N TYR A 173 -13.19 -3.01 17.11
CA TYR A 173 -13.65 -4.39 16.98
C TYR A 173 -13.80 -5.04 18.36
N GLY A 174 -15.01 -5.50 18.68
CA GLY A 174 -15.32 -6.08 19.98
C GLY A 174 -15.64 -5.08 21.09
N ASN A 175 -15.47 -3.79 20.87
CA ASN A 175 -15.85 -2.79 21.86
C ASN A 175 -17.38 -2.63 21.94
N ALA A 176 -17.99 -3.37 22.88
CA ALA A 176 -19.43 -3.34 23.13
C ALA A 176 -19.87 -2.21 24.07
N ASN A 177 -18.99 -1.29 24.46
CA ASN A 177 -19.34 -0.17 25.34
C ASN A 177 -20.27 0.83 24.63
N GLU A 178 -21.45 1.07 25.17
CA GLU A 178 -22.46 1.94 24.57
C GLU A 178 -22.42 3.39 25.07
N THR A 179 -21.47 3.75 25.92
CA THR A 179 -21.36 5.09 26.50
C THR A 179 -21.15 6.15 25.43
N ARG A 180 -20.26 5.92 24.47
CA ARG A 180 -19.97 6.80 23.34
C ARG A 180 -19.94 8.29 23.70
N LYS A 181 -19.22 8.58 24.78
CA LYS A 181 -19.05 9.96 25.24
C LYS A 181 -18.07 10.68 24.30
N VAL A 182 -18.49 11.81 23.77
CA VAL A 182 -17.62 12.67 22.96
C VAL A 182 -16.37 13.06 23.77
N ASN A 183 -15.20 12.82 23.24
CA ASN A 183 -13.89 12.97 23.92
C ASN A 183 -13.82 12.14 25.24
N GLY A 184 -14.48 10.98 25.28
CA GLY A 184 -14.43 10.08 26.44
C GLY A 184 -13.08 9.38 26.55
N THR A 185 -12.67 9.15 27.80
CA THR A 185 -11.45 8.40 28.10
C THR A 185 -11.61 6.91 27.79
N LEU A 186 -10.52 6.18 27.79
CA LEU A 186 -10.53 4.71 27.71
C LEU A 186 -11.44 4.07 28.75
N ALA A 187 -11.43 4.57 29.98
CA ALA A 187 -12.25 4.05 31.07
C ALA A 187 -13.76 4.31 30.85
N GLU A 188 -14.13 5.37 30.14
CA GLU A 188 -15.53 5.73 29.86
C GLU A 188 -16.07 5.00 28.62
N ASN A 189 -15.29 4.94 27.55
CA ASN A 189 -15.75 4.46 26.25
C ASN A 189 -15.28 3.03 25.90
N GLY A 190 -14.28 2.52 26.60
CA GLY A 190 -13.74 1.19 26.32
C GLY A 190 -12.90 1.14 25.04
N THR A 191 -12.44 -0.05 24.73
CA THR A 191 -11.68 -0.39 23.52
C THR A 191 -11.80 -1.89 23.23
N GLY A 192 -11.67 -2.29 21.97
CA GLY A 192 -11.54 -3.70 21.59
C GLY A 192 -10.19 -4.29 22.00
N LYS A 193 -10.13 -5.61 22.09
CA LYS A 193 -8.99 -6.38 22.59
C LYS A 193 -8.57 -7.47 21.60
N PHE A 194 -7.31 -7.89 21.66
CA PHE A 194 -6.83 -9.06 20.90
C PHE A 194 -7.59 -10.34 21.23
N SER A 195 -8.08 -10.46 22.47
CA SER A 195 -8.90 -11.60 22.93
C SER A 195 -10.28 -11.64 22.28
N ASP A 196 -10.82 -10.49 21.82
CA ASP A 196 -12.10 -10.42 21.11
C ASP A 196 -12.04 -11.19 19.78
N LEU A 197 -10.87 -11.32 19.16
CA LEU A 197 -10.65 -12.13 17.97
C LEU A 197 -10.44 -13.61 18.34
N SER A 198 -11.48 -14.26 18.86
CA SER A 198 -11.45 -15.65 19.26
C SER A 198 -11.30 -16.61 18.07
N ASP A 199 -10.93 -17.87 18.33
CA ASP A 199 -10.77 -18.89 17.29
C ASP A 199 -12.06 -19.09 16.48
N SER A 200 -13.22 -19.02 17.13
CA SER A 200 -14.52 -19.16 16.45
C SER A 200 -14.82 -17.98 15.53
N ILE A 201 -14.46 -16.76 15.92
CA ILE A 201 -14.61 -15.56 15.11
C ILE A 201 -13.69 -15.60 13.89
N LEU A 202 -12.42 -15.94 14.09
CA LEU A 202 -11.46 -16.07 13.01
C LEU A 202 -11.86 -17.17 12.00
N ALA A 203 -12.33 -18.31 12.50
CA ALA A 203 -12.87 -19.36 11.64
C ALA A 203 -14.13 -18.90 10.88
N GLY A 204 -14.99 -18.11 11.52
CA GLY A 204 -16.15 -17.48 10.89
C GLY A 204 -15.75 -16.52 9.78
N MET A 205 -14.79 -15.63 10.01
CA MET A 205 -14.25 -14.72 8.99
C MET A 205 -13.70 -15.47 7.78
N ARG A 206 -12.97 -16.55 8.02
CA ARG A 206 -12.45 -17.40 6.94
C ARG A 206 -13.58 -18.05 6.14
N ALA A 207 -14.61 -18.54 6.82
CA ALA A 207 -15.79 -19.13 6.19
C ALA A 207 -16.63 -18.10 5.41
N ASP A 208 -16.67 -16.87 5.85
CA ASP A 208 -17.32 -15.74 5.16
C ASP A 208 -16.61 -15.33 3.86
N GLY A 209 -15.37 -15.80 3.65
CA GLY A 209 -14.62 -15.59 2.42
C GLY A 209 -13.44 -14.62 2.56
N PHE A 210 -13.15 -14.12 3.73
CA PHE A 210 -11.94 -13.32 3.95
C PHE A 210 -10.68 -14.19 3.89
N SER A 211 -9.64 -13.66 3.28
CA SER A 211 -8.33 -14.32 3.19
C SER A 211 -7.24 -13.56 3.96
N HIS A 212 -7.46 -12.26 4.19
CA HIS A 212 -6.53 -11.37 4.87
C HIS A 212 -7.27 -10.52 5.88
N ILE A 213 -6.65 -10.28 7.02
CA ILE A 213 -7.10 -9.30 8.01
C ILE A 213 -6.04 -8.19 8.07
N TRP A 214 -6.43 -6.96 7.75
CA TRP A 214 -5.60 -5.79 7.96
C TRP A 214 -5.98 -5.13 9.28
N LEU A 215 -5.06 -5.19 10.24
CA LEU A 215 -5.17 -4.58 11.56
C LEU A 215 -4.70 -3.11 11.46
N THR A 216 -5.64 -2.22 11.19
CA THR A 216 -5.39 -0.78 11.08
C THR A 216 -4.99 -0.19 12.42
N GLY A 217 -3.90 0.61 12.46
CA GLY A 217 -3.47 1.29 13.67
C GLY A 217 -3.00 0.35 14.77
N LEU A 218 -2.36 -0.76 14.40
CA LEU A 218 -1.85 -1.77 15.35
C LEU A 218 -0.68 -1.26 16.18
N LEU A 219 0.25 -0.52 15.54
CA LEU A 219 1.52 -0.14 16.13
C LEU A 219 1.35 0.82 17.31
N GLN A 220 2.35 0.86 18.20
CA GLN A 220 2.34 1.77 19.33
C GLN A 220 2.33 3.22 18.82
N GLN A 221 1.33 3.99 19.21
CA GLN A 221 1.08 5.36 18.80
C GLN A 221 1.14 6.32 19.99
N ALA A 222 1.25 7.62 19.68
CA ALA A 222 1.10 8.67 20.69
C ALA A 222 -0.36 8.70 21.20
N THR A 223 -0.54 8.78 22.52
CA THR A 223 -1.86 8.73 23.18
C THR A 223 -1.90 9.55 24.46
N SER A 224 -3.09 10.02 24.86
CA SER A 224 -3.31 10.65 26.17
C SER A 224 -3.46 9.65 27.30
N THR A 225 -3.64 8.38 27.01
CA THR A 225 -3.79 7.34 28.03
C THR A 225 -2.41 6.99 28.61
N ASP A 226 -2.32 7.02 29.93
CA ASP A 226 -1.09 6.72 30.63
C ASP A 226 -0.92 5.21 30.83
N TYR A 227 0.09 4.65 30.22
CA TYR A 227 0.55 3.28 30.36
C TYR A 227 1.97 3.21 30.94
N SER A 228 2.33 4.15 31.84
CA SER A 228 3.67 4.19 32.45
C SER A 228 4.07 2.87 33.11
N GLU A 229 3.13 2.13 33.69
CA GLU A 229 3.37 0.81 34.26
C GLU A 229 3.75 -0.25 33.19
N ALA A 230 3.40 0.00 31.93
CA ALA A 230 3.75 -0.85 30.78
C ALA A 230 4.82 -0.22 29.88
N GLY A 231 5.51 0.83 30.35
CA GLY A 231 6.62 1.49 29.67
C GLY A 231 6.24 2.68 28.77
N GLN A 232 4.95 3.02 28.66
CA GLN A 232 4.50 4.15 27.86
C GLN A 232 3.78 5.20 28.72
N ALA A 233 4.43 6.32 29.03
CA ALA A 233 3.76 7.47 29.63
C ALA A 233 2.83 8.15 28.59
N ALA A 234 1.81 8.86 29.09
CA ALA A 234 0.97 9.71 28.26
C ALA A 234 1.82 10.75 27.51
N ASP A 235 1.44 10.98 26.26
CA ASP A 235 2.09 11.99 25.43
C ASP A 235 1.60 13.40 25.76
N ASP A 236 2.37 14.40 25.30
CA ASP A 236 2.00 15.80 25.40
C ASP A 236 0.62 16.02 24.72
N PRO A 237 -0.38 16.48 25.45
CA PRO A 237 -1.73 16.59 24.92
C PRO A 237 -1.86 17.57 23.75
N ASP A 238 -0.97 18.54 23.61
CA ASP A 238 -0.96 19.47 22.49
C ASP A 238 -0.55 18.81 21.16
N LEU A 239 0.08 17.62 21.22
CA LEU A 239 0.41 16.82 20.03
C LEU A 239 -0.74 15.94 19.54
N LEU A 240 -1.81 15.75 20.31
CA LEU A 240 -2.74 14.66 20.05
C LEU A 240 -3.93 15.08 19.17
N LYS A 241 -4.29 14.23 18.26
CA LYS A 241 -5.58 14.23 17.57
C LYS A 241 -6.50 13.23 18.28
N GLY A 242 -7.49 13.75 19.01
CA GLY A 242 -8.40 12.96 19.86
C GLY A 242 -7.75 12.38 21.12
N ILE A 243 -8.55 11.72 21.94
CA ILE A 243 -8.12 11.14 23.23
C ILE A 243 -7.20 9.93 23.03
N ALA A 244 -7.53 9.07 22.06
CA ALA A 244 -6.75 7.88 21.78
C ALA A 244 -5.50 8.17 20.93
N GLY A 245 -5.41 9.36 20.34
CA GLY A 245 -4.35 9.75 19.43
C GLY A 245 -4.49 9.18 18.03
N SER A 246 -3.70 9.69 17.10
CA SER A 246 -3.66 9.20 15.72
C SER A 246 -2.99 7.84 15.63
N PRO A 247 -3.61 6.83 15.03
CA PRO A 247 -2.98 5.53 14.77
C PRO A 247 -1.79 5.60 13.81
N TYR A 248 -1.60 6.74 13.14
CA TYR A 248 -0.49 7.02 12.23
C TYR A 248 0.62 7.89 12.85
N ALA A 249 0.44 8.39 14.06
CA ALA A 249 1.49 9.02 14.84
C ALA A 249 2.29 7.93 15.60
N ILE A 250 3.10 7.17 14.87
CA ILE A 250 3.84 6.02 15.40
C ILE A 250 4.86 6.46 16.43
N ARG A 251 4.79 5.92 17.63
CA ARG A 251 5.73 6.15 18.72
C ARG A 251 6.84 5.10 18.79
N ASP A 252 6.51 3.84 18.59
CA ASP A 252 7.50 2.76 18.44
C ASP A 252 7.05 1.80 17.32
N TYR A 253 7.94 1.57 16.35
CA TYR A 253 7.69 0.63 15.25
C TYR A 253 7.83 -0.85 15.65
N PHE A 254 8.46 -1.12 16.77
CA PHE A 254 8.74 -2.51 17.21
C PHE A 254 7.75 -2.98 18.27
N ASP A 255 6.71 -2.18 18.53
CA ASP A 255 5.72 -2.47 19.55
C ASP A 255 4.30 -2.25 19.04
N VAL A 256 3.32 -2.82 19.74
CA VAL A 256 1.89 -2.66 19.47
C VAL A 256 1.25 -1.75 20.51
N SER A 257 0.13 -1.11 20.14
CA SER A 257 -0.61 -0.26 21.07
C SER A 257 -1.05 -1.06 22.32
N PRO A 258 -0.76 -0.55 23.52
CA PRO A 258 -1.22 -1.18 24.77
C PRO A 258 -2.74 -1.21 24.91
N ASP A 259 -3.47 -0.38 24.17
CA ASP A 259 -4.94 -0.38 24.14
C ASP A 259 -5.53 -1.76 23.87
N TYR A 260 -4.88 -2.55 23.01
CA TYR A 260 -5.44 -3.79 22.45
C TYR A 260 -5.17 -5.03 23.27
N ALA A 261 -4.31 -4.95 24.28
CA ALA A 261 -4.01 -6.09 25.15
C ALA A 261 -4.93 -6.11 26.38
N ASP A 262 -5.27 -7.28 26.85
CA ASP A 262 -5.92 -7.46 28.14
C ASP A 262 -4.96 -7.05 29.29
N ASN A 263 -3.69 -7.40 29.12
CA ASN A 263 -2.60 -6.92 29.98
C ASN A 263 -1.61 -6.08 29.14
N PRO A 264 -1.63 -4.73 29.26
CA PRO A 264 -0.74 -3.85 28.50
C PRO A 264 0.76 -4.21 28.57
N SER A 265 1.22 -4.80 29.66
CA SER A 265 2.62 -5.24 29.79
C SER A 265 2.94 -6.52 29.01
N LEU A 266 1.95 -7.28 28.58
CA LEU A 266 2.08 -8.51 27.80
C LEU A 266 1.60 -8.34 26.35
N ARG A 267 1.45 -7.10 25.88
CA ARG A 267 0.84 -6.78 24.58
C ARG A 267 1.47 -7.49 23.38
N LEU A 268 2.79 -7.64 23.38
CA LEU A 268 3.50 -8.35 22.29
C LEU A 268 3.25 -9.85 22.32
N GLU A 269 3.16 -10.46 23.51
CA GLU A 269 2.83 -11.87 23.68
C GLU A 269 1.38 -12.17 23.28
N GLU A 270 0.45 -11.28 23.67
CA GLU A 270 -0.95 -11.39 23.28
C GLU A 270 -1.12 -11.23 21.78
N PHE A 271 -0.42 -10.26 21.16
CA PHE A 271 -0.43 -10.12 19.71
C PHE A 271 0.19 -11.34 19.02
N ARG A 272 1.29 -11.90 19.54
CA ARG A 272 1.89 -13.13 19.00
C ARG A 272 0.89 -14.29 19.04
N SER A 273 0.14 -14.41 20.12
CA SER A 273 -0.94 -15.39 20.24
C SER A 273 -2.04 -15.17 19.20
N LEU A 274 -2.43 -13.91 18.94
CA LEU A 274 -3.41 -13.59 17.90
C LEU A 274 -2.90 -13.97 16.52
N VAL A 275 -1.66 -13.63 16.16
CA VAL A 275 -1.03 -14.02 14.88
C VAL A 275 -1.06 -15.55 14.69
N ALA A 276 -0.76 -16.30 15.74
CA ALA A 276 -0.82 -17.76 15.70
C ALA A 276 -2.25 -18.29 15.46
N ARG A 277 -3.25 -17.69 16.11
CA ARG A 277 -4.67 -18.03 15.90
C ARG A 277 -5.15 -17.69 14.49
N MET A 278 -4.79 -16.51 13.95
CA MET A 278 -5.09 -16.13 12.58
C MET A 278 -4.52 -17.12 11.57
N LYS A 279 -3.26 -17.51 11.73
CA LYS A 279 -2.63 -18.53 10.89
C LYS A 279 -3.29 -19.90 10.99
N ALA A 280 -3.70 -20.31 12.18
CA ALA A 280 -4.45 -21.55 12.37
C ALA A 280 -5.82 -21.53 11.67
N ALA A 281 -6.42 -20.36 11.50
CA ALA A 281 -7.65 -20.14 10.74
C ALA A 281 -7.42 -19.94 9.22
N ASP A 282 -6.20 -20.09 8.71
CA ASP A 282 -5.83 -19.82 7.31
C ASP A 282 -6.11 -18.36 6.88
N LEU A 283 -5.88 -17.42 7.80
CA LEU A 283 -5.98 -15.99 7.57
C LEU A 283 -4.58 -15.36 7.57
N LYS A 284 -4.33 -14.52 6.58
CA LYS A 284 -3.09 -13.75 6.45
C LYS A 284 -3.18 -12.46 7.28
N VAL A 285 -2.08 -12.13 7.95
CA VAL A 285 -1.99 -10.93 8.79
C VAL A 285 -1.36 -9.79 8.02
N VAL A 286 -2.07 -8.67 7.89
CA VAL A 286 -1.58 -7.43 7.30
C VAL A 286 -1.58 -6.34 8.37
N ILE A 287 -0.52 -5.54 8.43
CA ILE A 287 -0.41 -4.40 9.34
C ILE A 287 -0.06 -3.13 8.57
N ASP A 288 -0.30 -1.97 9.17
CA ASP A 288 0.20 -0.70 8.64
C ASP A 288 1.72 -0.63 8.73
N PHE A 289 2.33 -0.09 7.69
CA PHE A 289 3.69 0.38 7.66
C PHE A 289 3.67 1.85 7.29
N VAL A 290 4.09 2.72 8.22
CA VAL A 290 4.00 4.19 8.09
C VAL A 290 5.39 4.77 7.82
N PRO A 291 5.87 4.79 6.56
CA PRO A 291 7.27 5.12 6.29
C PRO A 291 7.53 6.62 6.16
N ASN A 292 6.50 7.43 5.89
CA ASN A 292 6.68 8.84 5.59
C ASN A 292 7.01 9.68 6.84
N HIS A 293 6.47 9.31 8.00
CA HIS A 293 6.52 10.11 9.22
C HIS A 293 6.42 9.25 10.48
N VAL A 294 6.72 9.86 11.62
CA VAL A 294 6.55 9.29 12.96
C VAL A 294 5.95 10.33 13.89
N ALA A 295 5.49 9.94 15.09
CA ALA A 295 5.09 10.89 16.13
C ALA A 295 6.23 11.84 16.49
N ARG A 296 5.91 13.07 16.92
CA ARG A 296 6.93 13.98 17.47
C ARG A 296 7.57 13.42 18.74
N SER A 297 6.83 12.64 19.50
CA SER A 297 7.31 11.94 20.70
C SER A 297 7.97 10.58 20.40
N TYR A 298 8.29 10.28 19.14
CA TYR A 298 8.88 9.01 18.72
C TYR A 298 10.09 8.62 19.57
N SER A 299 10.04 7.41 20.08
CA SER A 299 11.17 6.72 20.72
C SER A 299 10.91 5.20 20.61
N SER A 300 11.96 4.39 20.60
CA SER A 300 11.80 2.94 20.69
C SER A 300 12.37 2.42 21.99
N ASP A 301 11.53 1.78 22.78
CA ASP A 301 11.93 1.11 24.01
C ASP A 301 12.35 -0.35 23.75
N ILE A 302 11.79 -0.95 22.70
CA ILE A 302 12.07 -2.34 22.30
C ILE A 302 13.41 -2.46 21.57
N ARG A 303 13.74 -1.49 20.69
CA ARG A 303 14.97 -1.47 19.88
C ARG A 303 15.59 -0.07 19.88
N PRO A 304 16.06 0.42 21.03
CA PRO A 304 16.58 1.80 21.14
C PRO A 304 17.76 2.08 20.20
N GLU A 305 18.54 1.05 19.87
CA GLU A 305 19.66 1.15 18.93
C GLU A 305 19.22 1.41 17.47
N LEU A 306 17.96 1.13 17.14
CA LEU A 306 17.36 1.39 15.84
C LEU A 306 16.49 2.64 15.82
N ALA A 307 16.37 3.36 16.93
CA ALA A 307 15.57 4.58 16.99
C ALA A 307 16.06 5.63 16.00
N PHE A 308 15.11 6.31 15.34
CA PHE A 308 15.41 7.41 14.42
C PHE A 308 15.91 8.64 15.17
N GLY A 309 16.80 9.42 14.54
CA GLY A 309 17.28 10.70 15.03
C GLY A 309 18.40 10.67 16.10
N VAL A 310 18.82 9.47 16.53
CA VAL A 310 19.85 9.31 17.57
C VAL A 310 21.19 9.89 17.13
N ASN A 311 21.57 9.67 15.88
CA ASN A 311 22.86 10.08 15.32
C ASN A 311 22.76 11.30 14.38
N ASP A 312 21.61 11.97 14.33
CA ASP A 312 21.36 13.06 13.42
C ASP A 312 22.20 14.31 13.74
N ARG A 313 22.66 14.97 12.71
CA ARG A 313 23.19 16.33 12.76
C ARG A 313 22.03 17.32 12.84
N LYS A 314 21.72 17.76 14.06
CA LYS A 314 20.55 18.62 14.33
C LYS A 314 20.77 20.09 14.04
N ASP A 315 22.00 20.47 13.70
CA ASP A 315 22.43 21.85 13.40
C ASP A 315 22.23 22.23 11.91
N VAL A 316 21.81 21.28 11.06
CA VAL A 316 21.57 21.49 9.65
C VAL A 316 20.13 21.08 9.29
N TYR A 317 19.54 21.80 8.32
CA TYR A 317 18.21 21.48 7.82
C TYR A 317 18.17 20.07 7.20
N PHE A 318 19.12 19.76 6.35
CA PHE A 318 19.23 18.49 5.64
C PHE A 318 20.65 17.93 5.72
N ASP A 319 20.74 16.65 5.99
CA ASP A 319 21.93 15.82 5.74
C ASP A 319 21.43 14.46 5.22
N SER A 320 22.09 13.91 4.22
CA SER A 320 21.65 12.64 3.58
C SER A 320 21.63 11.44 4.51
N ASP A 321 22.37 11.50 5.61
CA ASP A 321 22.44 10.43 6.61
C ASP A 321 21.55 10.71 7.84
N ASN A 322 20.94 11.89 7.94
CA ASN A 322 19.96 12.19 8.98
C ASN A 322 18.66 11.40 8.75
N ASN A 323 17.99 11.04 9.82
CA ASN A 323 16.67 10.44 9.78
C ASN A 323 15.54 11.49 9.67
N PHE A 324 15.80 12.73 10.09
CA PHE A 324 14.83 13.83 10.08
C PHE A 324 15.36 15.05 9.35
N PHE A 325 14.42 15.95 8.99
CA PHE A 325 14.71 17.33 8.58
C PHE A 325 14.54 18.23 9.78
N TYR A 326 15.53 19.12 10.03
CA TYR A 326 15.52 19.99 11.19
C TYR A 326 15.24 21.44 10.82
N LEU A 327 14.49 22.13 11.67
CA LEU A 327 14.28 23.56 11.56
C LEU A 327 15.55 24.28 12.06
N THR A 328 16.11 25.15 11.22
CA THR A 328 17.29 25.93 11.58
C THR A 328 16.92 27.27 12.20
N PRO A 329 17.74 27.86 13.09
CA PRO A 329 17.45 29.13 13.70
C PRO A 329 17.29 30.32 12.73
N GLU A 330 17.87 30.22 11.54
CA GLU A 330 17.78 31.26 10.50
C GLU A 330 16.37 31.39 9.90
N VAL A 331 15.53 30.37 10.04
CA VAL A 331 14.17 30.34 9.49
C VAL A 331 13.13 30.86 10.49
N THR A 332 13.48 30.95 11.82
CA THR A 332 12.49 31.22 12.86
C THR A 332 13.13 31.82 14.13
N ASP A 333 12.29 32.36 15.02
CA ASP A 333 12.67 32.78 16.39
C ASP A 333 13.02 31.54 17.24
N ALA A 334 14.28 31.16 17.21
CA ALA A 334 14.84 30.04 17.97
C ALA A 334 14.71 30.18 19.51
N SER A 335 14.14 31.26 20.00
CA SER A 335 13.91 31.48 21.44
C SER A 335 12.61 30.84 21.94
N ALA A 336 11.72 30.51 21.07
CA ALA A 336 10.41 29.90 21.40
C ALA A 336 10.36 28.39 21.08
N PRO A 337 9.73 27.57 21.94
CA PRO A 337 9.42 26.19 21.61
C PRO A 337 8.47 26.12 20.39
N LEU A 338 8.38 24.93 19.76
CA LEU A 338 7.41 24.66 18.73
C LEU A 338 6.01 25.01 19.23
N ARG A 339 5.30 25.85 18.48
CA ARG A 339 3.92 26.22 18.77
C ARG A 339 2.95 25.31 18.00
N LEU A 340 1.95 24.83 18.69
CA LEU A 340 0.96 23.89 18.16
C LEU A 340 -0.39 24.57 17.98
N PRO A 341 -1.22 24.14 17.00
CA PRO A 341 -2.52 24.73 16.76
C PRO A 341 -3.49 24.39 17.87
N THR A 342 -4.42 25.33 18.14
CA THR A 342 -5.41 25.18 19.18
C THR A 342 -6.83 24.89 18.67
N LEU A 343 -7.01 24.88 17.33
CA LEU A 343 -8.32 24.65 16.70
C LEU A 343 -8.26 23.55 15.67
N HIS A 344 -9.22 22.65 15.68
CA HIS A 344 -9.37 21.64 14.65
C HIS A 344 -9.83 22.25 13.30
N PRO A 345 -9.21 21.88 12.18
CA PRO A 345 -9.45 22.52 10.88
C PRO A 345 -10.88 22.35 10.37
N ILE A 346 -11.48 21.19 10.59
CA ILE A 346 -12.81 20.84 10.04
C ILE A 346 -13.91 21.27 11.00
N SER A 347 -13.81 20.88 12.27
CA SER A 347 -14.87 21.12 13.25
C SER A 347 -14.85 22.49 13.91
N GLY A 348 -13.75 23.26 13.75
CA GLY A 348 -13.52 24.53 14.48
C GLY A 348 -13.40 24.36 16.00
N ARG A 349 -13.34 23.11 16.48
CA ARG A 349 -13.20 22.80 17.91
C ARG A 349 -11.80 23.12 18.39
N ILE A 350 -11.67 23.34 19.68
CA ILE A 350 -10.38 23.45 20.32
C ILE A 350 -9.72 22.08 20.27
N VAL A 351 -8.62 21.95 19.52
CA VAL A 351 -7.87 20.69 19.36
C VAL A 351 -7.43 20.15 20.71
N ASN A 352 -7.01 21.05 21.57
CA ASN A 352 -6.59 20.74 22.93
C ASN A 352 -7.74 20.76 23.96
N GLU A 353 -9.00 20.60 23.52
CA GLU A 353 -10.08 20.29 24.47
C GLU A 353 -9.80 18.96 25.18
N THR A 354 -9.23 18.01 24.46
CA THR A 354 -8.61 16.80 25.04
C THR A 354 -7.54 17.16 26.05
N ALA A 355 -6.61 18.04 25.68
CA ALA A 355 -5.53 18.51 26.54
C ALA A 355 -6.06 19.26 27.76
N ARG A 356 -7.11 20.03 27.63
CA ARG A 356 -7.79 20.67 28.76
C ARG A 356 -8.43 19.67 29.72
N LEU A 357 -8.93 18.55 29.21
CA LEU A 357 -9.52 17.48 30.01
C LEU A 357 -8.49 16.68 30.80
N VAL A 358 -7.29 16.48 30.21
CA VAL A 358 -6.19 15.72 30.84
C VAL A 358 -5.12 16.61 31.51
N GLY A 359 -5.18 17.94 31.33
CA GLY A 359 -4.31 18.93 31.98
C GLY A 359 -3.04 19.25 31.20
N ASN A 360 -2.53 20.49 31.37
CA ASN A 360 -1.27 21.00 30.81
C ASN A 360 -1.24 21.34 29.31
N ALA A 361 -2.36 21.66 28.66
CA ALA A 361 -2.32 22.27 27.34
C ALA A 361 -1.75 23.69 27.41
N ASP A 362 -0.55 23.87 26.90
CA ASP A 362 0.12 25.17 26.85
C ASP A 362 0.38 25.69 25.42
N GLY A 363 -0.04 24.89 24.40
CA GLY A 363 0.13 25.18 22.98
C GLY A 363 1.57 25.07 22.50
N HIS A 364 2.44 24.37 23.23
CA HIS A 364 3.85 24.25 22.91
C HIS A 364 4.35 22.81 23.05
N PHE A 365 5.38 22.48 22.28
CA PHE A 365 6.11 21.22 22.46
C PHE A 365 7.56 21.51 22.88
N THR A 366 7.79 21.51 24.17
CA THR A 366 9.07 21.87 24.78
C THR A 366 10.27 21.03 24.33
N PRO A 367 10.16 19.72 24.06
CA PRO A 367 11.30 18.95 23.54
C PRO A 367 11.87 19.49 22.22
N GLU A 368 11.06 20.20 21.42
CA GLU A 368 11.50 20.85 20.18
C GLU A 368 11.78 22.36 20.37
N LYS A 369 12.35 22.76 21.49
CA LYS A 369 12.71 24.17 21.74
C LYS A 369 13.88 24.65 20.90
N VAL A 370 14.88 23.79 20.66
CA VAL A 370 16.15 24.14 20.00
C VAL A 370 16.25 23.52 18.62
N HIS A 371 15.79 22.29 18.48
CA HIS A 371 15.85 21.49 17.27
C HIS A 371 14.45 21.05 16.90
N GLY A 372 13.68 21.97 16.33
CA GLY A 372 12.38 21.64 15.75
C GLY A 372 12.55 20.77 14.52
N ARG A 373 11.50 20.03 14.16
CA ARG A 373 11.49 19.13 13.01
C ARG A 373 10.34 19.48 12.06
N VAL A 374 10.56 19.20 10.79
CA VAL A 374 9.56 19.39 9.72
C VAL A 374 8.38 18.44 9.94
N THR A 375 7.16 18.90 9.69
CA THR A 375 5.93 18.09 9.82
C THR A 375 5.89 16.93 8.81
N GLY A 376 5.09 15.91 9.09
CA GLY A 376 4.89 14.77 8.20
C GLY A 376 4.43 15.14 6.78
N ASN A 377 3.67 16.22 6.64
CA ASN A 377 3.23 16.77 5.34
C ASN A 377 4.15 17.85 4.76
N ASN A 378 5.44 17.83 5.10
CA ASN A 378 6.50 18.66 4.53
C ASN A 378 6.45 20.15 4.89
N VAL A 379 5.79 20.55 5.98
CA VAL A 379 5.73 21.95 6.39
C VAL A 379 6.93 22.32 7.25
N VAL A 380 7.72 23.26 6.76
CA VAL A 380 8.91 23.81 7.44
C VAL A 380 8.48 25.02 8.24
N SER A 381 8.03 24.81 9.47
CA SER A 381 7.51 25.88 10.32
C SER A 381 7.67 25.54 11.80
N TRP A 382 8.02 26.56 12.59
CA TRP A 382 7.96 26.50 14.06
C TRP A 382 6.55 26.69 14.62
N GLN A 383 5.62 27.02 13.75
CA GLN A 383 4.20 27.16 14.04
C GLN A 383 3.38 26.56 12.90
N PRO A 384 3.32 25.21 12.81
CA PRO A 384 2.46 24.55 11.85
C PRO A 384 1.01 24.95 12.10
N SER A 385 0.20 25.01 11.03
CA SER A 385 -1.22 25.33 11.11
C SER A 385 -2.03 24.11 11.57
N ASN A 386 -3.30 24.34 11.83
CA ASN A 386 -4.25 23.28 12.19
C ASN A 386 -4.64 22.38 10.98
N THR A 387 -4.23 22.72 9.76
CA THR A 387 -4.38 21.89 8.56
C THR A 387 -3.14 21.02 8.29
N ASP A 388 -2.06 21.26 9.02
CA ASP A 388 -0.83 20.49 8.90
C ASP A 388 -0.85 19.24 9.79
N TRP A 389 0.06 18.30 9.50
CA TRP A 389 0.23 17.12 10.34
C TRP A 389 1.17 17.46 11.51
N TYR A 390 0.71 18.38 12.36
CA TYR A 390 1.50 18.96 13.43
C TYR A 390 1.96 17.95 14.50
N GLU A 391 1.24 16.84 14.62
CA GLU A 391 1.53 15.74 15.56
C GLU A 391 2.69 14.84 15.09
N THR A 392 3.09 14.94 13.82
CA THR A 392 4.07 14.07 13.19
C THR A 392 5.28 14.83 12.66
N VAL A 393 6.37 14.10 12.43
CA VAL A 393 7.61 14.60 11.84
C VAL A 393 8.02 13.76 10.64
N LYS A 394 8.51 14.45 9.58
CA LYS A 394 8.93 13.86 8.31
C LYS A 394 10.21 13.07 8.48
N LEU A 395 10.22 11.84 7.92
CA LEU A 395 11.44 11.04 7.77
C LEU A 395 12.20 11.41 6.50
N ASN A 396 13.52 11.40 6.61
CA ASN A 396 14.45 11.73 5.54
C ASN A 396 15.04 10.47 4.92
N TYR A 397 14.86 10.34 3.63
CA TYR A 397 15.32 9.20 2.81
C TYR A 397 16.58 9.50 1.99
N GLY A 398 17.30 10.58 2.30
CA GLY A 398 18.51 10.98 1.56
C GLY A 398 18.23 11.87 0.35
N PHE A 399 17.07 12.51 0.32
CA PHE A 399 16.65 13.46 -0.72
C PHE A 399 16.08 14.73 -0.09
N ASP A 400 16.57 15.89 -0.54
CA ASP A 400 16.08 17.19 -0.11
C ASP A 400 14.84 17.60 -0.94
N PHE A 401 13.67 17.39 -0.38
CA PHE A 401 12.42 17.69 -1.07
C PHE A 401 12.13 19.20 -1.24
N LEU A 402 12.81 20.08 -0.51
CA LEU A 402 12.76 21.53 -0.76
C LEU A 402 13.65 21.95 -1.93
N ASN A 403 14.73 21.21 -2.18
CA ASN A 403 15.63 21.42 -3.28
C ASN A 403 15.61 20.22 -4.24
N ARG A 404 14.53 20.08 -4.96
CA ARG A 404 14.26 18.92 -5.86
C ARG A 404 15.25 18.77 -7.00
N ASP A 405 15.98 19.83 -7.34
CA ASP A 405 17.04 19.78 -8.35
C ASP A 405 18.37 19.27 -7.78
N SER A 406 18.43 19.06 -6.47
CA SER A 406 19.61 18.45 -5.84
C SER A 406 19.75 16.99 -6.26
N THR A 407 20.98 16.52 -6.43
CA THR A 407 21.27 15.10 -6.69
C THR A 407 20.94 14.27 -5.44
N PRO A 408 20.09 13.24 -5.57
CA PRO A 408 19.82 12.34 -4.45
C PRO A 408 21.08 11.65 -3.94
N ARG A 409 21.12 11.38 -2.65
CA ARG A 409 22.20 10.68 -1.97
C ARG A 409 21.87 9.22 -1.68
N TYR A 410 21.10 8.61 -2.58
CA TYR A 410 20.73 7.19 -2.51
C TYR A 410 20.89 6.53 -3.89
N PRO A 411 20.91 5.19 -3.98
CA PRO A 411 20.98 4.49 -5.26
C PRO A 411 19.78 4.81 -6.14
N CYS A 412 20.03 5.45 -7.29
CA CYS A 412 19.02 5.73 -8.32
C CYS A 412 19.69 5.91 -9.68
N ALA A 413 18.88 5.98 -10.76
CA ALA A 413 19.38 6.03 -12.12
C ALA A 413 20.13 7.33 -12.49
N VAL A 414 19.88 8.43 -11.77
CA VAL A 414 20.54 9.73 -12.03
C VAL A 414 21.73 9.99 -11.12
N SER A 415 22.02 9.09 -10.20
CA SER A 415 23.11 9.20 -9.23
C SER A 415 24.02 7.97 -9.33
N PRO A 416 25.36 8.13 -9.28
CA PRO A 416 26.23 6.97 -9.15
C PRO A 416 25.88 6.19 -7.88
N PRO A 417 26.23 4.88 -7.78
CA PRO A 417 25.93 4.06 -6.61
C PRO A 417 26.34 4.78 -5.32
N ALA A 418 25.38 5.18 -4.55
CA ALA A 418 25.57 5.87 -3.29
C ALA A 418 25.43 4.88 -2.12
N ARG A 419 25.94 5.29 -0.97
CA ARG A 419 25.69 4.56 0.28
C ARG A 419 24.20 4.57 0.57
N VAL A 420 23.65 3.42 0.96
CA VAL A 420 22.26 3.29 1.38
C VAL A 420 22.06 4.14 2.65
N PRO A 421 21.10 5.08 2.67
CA PRO A 421 20.81 5.94 3.82
C PRO A 421 20.46 5.14 5.09
N ASP A 422 20.73 5.72 6.25
CA ASP A 422 20.45 5.08 7.53
C ASP A 422 18.94 4.79 7.72
N THR A 423 18.08 5.71 7.32
CA THR A 423 16.62 5.54 7.35
C THR A 423 16.17 4.28 6.60
N TRP A 424 16.75 4.01 5.41
CA TRP A 424 16.41 2.81 4.64
C TRP A 424 16.70 1.53 5.41
N LYS A 425 17.88 1.47 6.05
CA LYS A 425 18.32 0.29 6.83
C LYS A 425 17.44 0.04 8.04
N LYS A 426 17.05 1.11 8.73
CA LYS A 426 16.15 1.03 9.87
C LYS A 426 14.76 0.56 9.45
N MET A 427 14.23 1.09 8.35
CA MET A 427 12.95 0.66 7.78
C MET A 427 12.96 -0.81 7.36
N ASP A 428 14.05 -1.28 6.72
CA ASP A 428 14.21 -2.71 6.40
C ASP A 428 14.25 -3.58 7.67
N SER A 429 14.88 -3.08 8.75
CA SER A 429 14.91 -3.79 10.04
C SER A 429 13.53 -3.89 10.68
N ILE A 430 12.68 -2.86 10.53
CA ILE A 430 11.29 -2.87 10.99
C ILE A 430 10.50 -3.95 10.23
N ILE A 431 10.59 -3.95 8.90
CA ILE A 431 9.92 -4.97 8.07
C ILE A 431 10.42 -6.38 8.43
N ALA A 432 11.74 -6.56 8.59
CA ALA A 432 12.32 -7.86 8.98
C ALA A 432 11.79 -8.35 10.35
N TYR A 433 11.69 -7.45 11.33
CA TYR A 433 11.15 -7.76 12.65
C TYR A 433 9.71 -8.28 12.57
N TRP A 434 8.84 -7.59 11.82
CA TRP A 434 7.45 -8.02 11.70
C TRP A 434 7.28 -9.27 10.83
N GLN A 435 8.13 -9.48 9.82
CA GLN A 435 8.18 -10.75 9.08
C GLN A 435 8.56 -11.92 10.00
N GLU A 436 9.57 -11.75 10.87
CA GLU A 436 9.96 -12.74 11.88
C GLU A 436 8.84 -12.96 12.90
N PHE A 437 8.12 -11.90 13.24
CA PHE A 437 6.95 -11.98 14.13
C PHE A 437 5.82 -12.81 13.52
N GLY A 438 5.76 -12.90 12.21
CA GLY A 438 4.81 -13.70 11.45
C GLY A 438 3.79 -12.91 10.64
N VAL A 439 4.00 -11.62 10.44
CA VAL A 439 3.17 -10.78 9.57
C VAL A 439 3.37 -11.20 8.12
N ASP A 440 2.26 -11.32 7.38
CA ASP A 440 2.24 -11.79 5.99
C ASP A 440 2.25 -10.63 4.96
N GLY A 441 1.88 -9.43 5.38
CA GLY A 441 1.81 -8.29 4.48
C GLY A 441 1.75 -6.93 5.17
N PHE A 442 1.99 -5.89 4.38
CA PHE A 442 2.06 -4.52 4.83
C PHE A 442 1.20 -3.60 3.96
N ARG A 443 0.37 -2.78 4.58
CA ARG A 443 -0.22 -1.61 3.93
C ARG A 443 0.69 -0.43 4.17
N ALA A 444 1.25 0.12 3.10
CA ALA A 444 2.13 1.28 3.17
C ALA A 444 1.32 2.57 3.18
N ASP A 445 1.36 3.25 4.30
CA ASP A 445 0.78 4.57 4.50
C ASP A 445 1.50 5.61 3.63
N MET A 446 0.74 6.48 2.94
CA MET A 446 1.26 7.58 2.13
C MET A 446 2.47 7.19 1.27
N ALA A 447 2.39 6.03 0.62
CA ALA A 447 3.53 5.43 -0.09
C ALA A 447 4.13 6.34 -1.18
N HIS A 448 3.32 7.22 -1.77
CA HIS A 448 3.73 8.18 -2.79
C HIS A 448 4.59 9.34 -2.23
N MET A 449 4.61 9.55 -0.92
CA MET A 449 5.46 10.57 -0.28
C MET A 449 6.87 10.05 0.07
N VAL A 450 7.20 8.83 -0.33
CA VAL A 450 8.48 8.16 -0.10
C VAL A 450 9.09 7.76 -1.44
N PRO A 451 10.43 7.88 -1.64
CA PRO A 451 11.03 7.61 -2.93
C PRO A 451 10.73 6.20 -3.47
N PRO A 452 10.31 6.06 -4.73
CA PRO A 452 10.09 4.75 -5.35
C PRO A 452 11.33 3.85 -5.31
N GLU A 453 12.53 4.44 -5.34
CA GLU A 453 13.81 3.74 -5.24
C GLU A 453 13.98 3.04 -3.90
N PHE A 454 13.55 3.67 -2.81
CA PHE A 454 13.51 3.03 -1.49
C PHE A 454 12.59 1.82 -1.50
N TRP A 455 11.37 1.99 -2.03
CA TRP A 455 10.40 0.89 -2.12
C TRP A 455 10.96 -0.28 -2.90
N LYS A 456 11.56 -0.02 -4.04
CA LYS A 456 12.19 -1.04 -4.89
C LYS A 456 13.27 -1.83 -4.14
N TRP A 457 14.14 -1.12 -3.43
CA TRP A 457 15.20 -1.72 -2.64
C TRP A 457 14.64 -2.53 -1.44
N MET A 458 13.70 -1.96 -0.69
CA MET A 458 13.18 -2.55 0.53
C MET A 458 12.26 -3.76 0.25
N ILE A 459 11.35 -3.64 -0.74
CA ILE A 459 10.45 -4.74 -1.09
C ILE A 459 11.24 -5.94 -1.62
N HIS A 460 12.29 -5.70 -2.41
CA HIS A 460 13.18 -6.78 -2.86
C HIS A 460 13.77 -7.54 -1.67
N ARG A 461 14.34 -6.85 -0.71
CA ARG A 461 14.91 -7.46 0.52
C ARG A 461 13.87 -8.18 1.36
N ALA A 462 12.68 -7.61 1.49
CA ALA A 462 11.58 -8.26 2.20
C ALA A 462 11.19 -9.60 1.53
N ARG A 463 11.21 -9.64 0.20
CA ARG A 463 10.94 -10.85 -0.60
C ARG A 463 12.07 -11.86 -0.61
N GLU A 464 13.30 -11.44 -0.46
CA GLU A 464 14.42 -12.37 -0.21
C GLU A 464 14.20 -13.16 1.10
N ARG A 465 13.62 -12.52 2.12
CA ARG A 465 13.28 -13.17 3.41
C ARG A 465 12.00 -14.01 3.33
N ASN A 466 10.97 -13.48 2.67
CA ASN A 466 9.68 -14.18 2.46
C ASN A 466 9.13 -13.81 1.07
N PRO A 467 9.24 -14.71 0.06
CA PRO A 467 8.74 -14.46 -1.28
C PRO A 467 7.24 -14.17 -1.37
N GLU A 468 6.46 -14.60 -0.38
CA GLU A 468 5.00 -14.46 -0.35
C GLU A 468 4.54 -13.17 0.35
N VAL A 469 5.46 -12.33 0.85
CA VAL A 469 5.09 -11.09 1.54
C VAL A 469 4.35 -10.14 0.61
N LEU A 470 3.25 -9.59 1.09
CA LEU A 470 2.39 -8.67 0.34
C LEU A 470 2.68 -7.21 0.72
N PHE A 471 2.62 -6.33 -0.28
CA PHE A 471 2.66 -4.89 -0.08
C PHE A 471 1.51 -4.23 -0.83
N PHE A 472 0.72 -3.46 -0.11
CA PHE A 472 -0.37 -2.63 -0.65
C PHE A 472 -0.01 -1.16 -0.41
N ALA A 473 -0.12 -0.33 -1.46
CA ALA A 473 0.21 1.08 -1.36
C ALA A 473 -1.05 1.93 -1.23
N GLU A 474 -1.08 2.77 -0.21
CA GLU A 474 -1.91 3.95 -0.27
C GLU A 474 -1.22 4.99 -1.15
N ALA A 475 -1.89 5.36 -2.23
CA ALA A 475 -1.40 6.37 -3.16
C ALA A 475 -2.57 7.00 -3.92
N TYR A 476 -2.45 8.27 -4.17
CA TYR A 476 -3.41 9.09 -4.89
C TYR A 476 -2.73 9.72 -6.11
N ASP A 477 -3.45 9.86 -7.21
CA ASP A 477 -2.92 10.35 -8.50
C ASP A 477 -2.98 11.89 -8.63
N ASP A 478 -3.36 12.58 -7.59
CA ASP A 478 -3.73 14.00 -7.64
C ASP A 478 -2.55 14.97 -7.52
N ASP A 479 -1.36 14.51 -7.12
CA ASP A 479 -0.21 15.39 -6.92
C ASP A 479 1.14 14.75 -7.28
N PRO A 480 1.56 14.83 -8.56
CA PRO A 480 2.89 14.37 -8.98
C PRO A 480 4.04 15.03 -8.19
N ALA A 481 3.78 16.20 -7.60
CA ALA A 481 4.76 16.88 -6.77
C ALA A 481 5.07 16.18 -5.45
N LYS A 482 4.22 15.29 -5.00
CA LYS A 482 4.43 14.46 -3.80
C LYS A 482 5.35 13.26 -4.05
N VAL A 483 5.53 12.87 -5.29
CA VAL A 483 6.46 11.77 -5.64
C VAL A 483 7.89 12.26 -5.55
N HIS A 484 8.67 11.61 -4.70
CA HIS A 484 10.05 11.98 -4.41
C HIS A 484 11.06 11.03 -5.06
N GLY A 485 10.82 10.65 -6.32
CA GLY A 485 11.75 9.83 -7.09
C GLY A 485 12.59 10.64 -8.07
N HIS A 486 13.76 10.15 -8.41
CA HIS A 486 14.67 10.70 -9.41
C HIS A 486 15.08 9.66 -10.46
N ASP A 487 14.35 8.55 -10.55
CA ASP A 487 14.57 7.59 -11.61
C ASP A 487 14.13 8.22 -12.95
N PRO A 488 15.03 8.41 -13.94
CA PRO A 488 14.69 8.99 -15.22
C PRO A 488 13.77 8.09 -16.07
N VAL A 489 13.64 6.82 -15.71
CA VAL A 489 12.70 5.88 -16.33
C VAL A 489 11.29 6.08 -15.77
N ILE A 490 11.20 6.57 -14.55
CA ILE A 490 9.95 6.97 -13.90
C ILE A 490 10.06 8.47 -13.66
N SER A 491 9.60 9.30 -14.64
CA SER A 491 9.66 10.75 -14.47
C SER A 491 8.66 11.22 -13.42
N ARG A 492 8.90 12.44 -12.92
CA ARG A 492 8.01 13.10 -11.95
C ARG A 492 6.60 13.35 -12.50
N ASP A 493 6.47 13.36 -13.84
CA ASP A 493 5.20 13.59 -14.54
C ASP A 493 4.46 12.28 -14.82
N ASP A 494 5.04 11.14 -14.43
CA ASP A 494 4.38 9.85 -14.57
C ASP A 494 3.39 9.62 -13.42
N ASN A 495 2.43 8.79 -13.70
CA ASN A 495 1.46 8.34 -12.72
C ASN A 495 2.16 7.63 -11.54
N VAL A 496 1.92 8.14 -10.36
CA VAL A 496 2.49 7.67 -9.10
C VAL A 496 2.20 6.19 -8.82
N MET A 497 1.00 5.73 -9.18
CA MET A 497 0.58 4.35 -8.95
C MET A 497 1.42 3.38 -9.78
N LEU A 498 1.74 3.76 -11.03
CA LEU A 498 2.62 2.95 -11.89
C LEU A 498 4.04 2.89 -11.35
N ALA A 499 4.55 3.99 -10.80
CA ALA A 499 5.88 4.03 -10.17
C ALA A 499 5.96 3.08 -8.96
N LEU A 500 4.92 3.02 -8.14
CA LEU A 500 4.85 2.12 -7.00
C LEU A 500 4.71 0.65 -7.43
N LEU A 501 3.93 0.37 -8.47
CA LEU A 501 3.85 -0.98 -9.04
C LEU A 501 5.20 -1.43 -9.61
N ASP A 502 5.94 -0.54 -10.30
CA ASP A 502 7.31 -0.83 -10.76
C ASP A 502 8.27 -1.05 -9.59
N ALA A 503 8.08 -0.35 -8.50
CA ALA A 503 8.83 -0.57 -7.26
C ALA A 503 8.56 -1.93 -6.60
N GLY A 504 7.47 -2.61 -6.98
CA GLY A 504 7.20 -3.97 -6.53
C GLY A 504 5.97 -4.13 -5.65
N PHE A 505 5.15 -3.12 -5.49
CA PHE A 505 3.87 -3.27 -4.77
C PHE A 505 2.98 -4.28 -5.47
N HIS A 506 2.25 -5.05 -4.67
CA HIS A 506 1.28 -6.04 -5.16
C HIS A 506 0.03 -5.33 -5.70
N ALA A 507 -0.42 -4.30 -5.02
CA ALA A 507 -1.53 -3.46 -5.45
C ALA A 507 -1.40 -2.04 -4.89
N VAL A 508 -2.06 -1.11 -5.56
CA VAL A 508 -2.25 0.28 -5.12
C VAL A 508 -3.73 0.55 -4.90
N TYR A 509 -4.07 1.52 -4.09
CA TYR A 509 -5.46 1.93 -3.88
C TYR A 509 -6.13 2.30 -5.19
N ASP A 510 -7.39 1.88 -5.34
CA ASP A 510 -8.23 2.23 -6.48
C ASP A 510 -9.00 3.53 -6.21
N ASP A 511 -8.28 4.59 -5.98
CA ASP A 511 -8.85 5.92 -5.79
C ASP A 511 -9.72 6.38 -6.99
N PRO A 512 -9.28 6.24 -8.25
CA PRO A 512 -10.13 6.58 -9.40
C PRO A 512 -11.44 5.77 -9.47
N GLY A 513 -11.42 4.52 -9.04
CA GLY A 513 -12.63 3.67 -9.00
C GLY A 513 -13.59 4.10 -7.90
N TYR A 514 -13.06 4.42 -6.71
CA TYR A 514 -13.81 4.96 -5.60
C TYR A 514 -14.49 6.28 -5.99
N ASP A 515 -13.73 7.25 -6.47
CA ASP A 515 -14.20 8.56 -6.91
C ASP A 515 -15.30 8.46 -7.98
N THR A 516 -15.09 7.62 -8.99
CA THR A 516 -16.06 7.42 -10.06
C THR A 516 -17.39 6.91 -9.53
N LEU A 517 -17.37 5.96 -8.58
CA LEU A 517 -18.58 5.41 -7.97
C LEU A 517 -19.25 6.42 -7.04
N GLU A 518 -18.49 7.13 -6.21
CA GLU A 518 -19.05 8.17 -5.33
C GLU A 518 -19.75 9.25 -6.16
N GLN A 519 -19.09 9.77 -7.20
CA GLN A 519 -19.65 10.78 -8.09
C GLN A 519 -20.87 10.30 -8.87
N LEU A 520 -20.90 9.01 -9.26
CA LEU A 520 -22.08 8.40 -9.87
C LEU A 520 -23.29 8.46 -8.94
N TYR A 521 -23.12 8.03 -7.70
CA TYR A 521 -24.21 8.04 -6.70
C TYR A 521 -24.58 9.45 -6.25
N ALA A 522 -23.65 10.38 -6.24
CA ALA A 522 -23.92 11.81 -6.02
C ALA A 522 -24.63 12.50 -7.22
N GLY A 523 -24.86 11.75 -8.31
CA GLY A 523 -25.54 12.27 -9.50
C GLY A 523 -24.68 13.19 -10.37
N ARG A 524 -23.36 13.13 -10.21
CA ARG A 524 -22.40 13.94 -10.97
C ARG A 524 -21.81 13.22 -12.21
N ASN A 525 -21.84 11.88 -12.21
CA ASN A 525 -21.31 11.05 -13.28
C ASN A 525 -22.37 10.07 -13.82
N TRP A 526 -22.03 9.41 -14.92
CA TRP A 526 -22.86 8.40 -15.58
C TRP A 526 -22.25 7.01 -15.36
N ALA A 527 -23.09 5.97 -15.36
CA ALA A 527 -22.63 4.59 -15.19
C ALA A 527 -21.58 4.16 -16.24
N ASN A 528 -21.60 4.75 -17.44
CA ASN A 528 -20.59 4.52 -18.47
C ASN A 528 -19.20 5.03 -18.10
N ASP A 529 -19.07 5.93 -17.13
CA ASP A 529 -17.76 6.45 -16.71
C ASP A 529 -16.95 5.39 -15.95
N LEU A 530 -17.59 4.33 -15.44
CA LEU A 530 -16.91 3.13 -14.97
C LEU A 530 -16.01 2.49 -16.03
N GLN A 531 -16.29 2.72 -17.31
CA GLN A 531 -15.42 2.29 -18.40
C GLN A 531 -14.05 2.97 -18.34
N GLY A 532 -13.97 4.20 -17.85
CA GLY A 532 -12.70 4.90 -17.64
C GLY A 532 -11.79 4.22 -16.62
N VAL A 533 -12.37 3.57 -15.62
CA VAL A 533 -11.63 2.77 -14.63
C VAL A 533 -10.99 1.52 -15.25
N GLU A 534 -11.53 1.01 -16.34
CA GLU A 534 -10.99 -0.15 -17.08
C GLU A 534 -10.08 0.27 -18.25
N THR A 535 -10.33 1.42 -18.87
CA THR A 535 -9.58 1.96 -20.02
C THR A 535 -8.60 3.06 -19.57
N GLY A 536 -7.70 3.45 -20.42
CA GLY A 536 -6.70 4.47 -20.08
C GLY A 536 -5.72 3.95 -19.01
N LEU A 537 -5.42 4.75 -17.99
CA LEU A 537 -4.52 4.35 -16.91
C LEU A 537 -5.02 3.12 -16.15
N GLY A 538 -6.34 2.99 -15.97
CA GLY A 538 -6.96 1.84 -15.35
C GLY A 538 -6.58 0.52 -16.01
N ALA A 539 -6.35 0.49 -17.32
CA ALA A 539 -5.88 -0.70 -18.03
C ALA A 539 -4.49 -1.18 -17.59
N PHE A 540 -3.65 -0.30 -17.03
CA PHE A 540 -2.29 -0.63 -16.59
C PHE A 540 -2.24 -1.22 -15.18
N PHE A 541 -3.14 -0.80 -14.27
CA PHE A 541 -3.16 -1.32 -12.90
C PHE A 541 -4.44 -2.06 -12.52
N PHE A 542 -5.27 -2.39 -13.51
CA PHE A 542 -6.58 -2.99 -13.35
C PHE A 542 -6.62 -4.20 -12.38
N ASP A 543 -5.71 -5.16 -12.57
CA ASP A 543 -5.55 -6.30 -11.67
C ASP A 543 -4.66 -6.00 -10.44
N CYS A 544 -4.00 -4.82 -10.41
CA CYS A 544 -3.15 -4.33 -9.32
C CYS A 544 -3.85 -3.25 -8.49
N ALA A 545 -5.11 -2.98 -8.75
CA ALA A 545 -5.90 -2.06 -7.97
C ALA A 545 -6.49 -2.77 -6.75
N LEU A 546 -6.24 -2.24 -5.56
CA LEU A 546 -6.94 -2.61 -4.34
C LEU A 546 -8.30 -1.93 -4.35
N ARG A 547 -9.34 -2.68 -4.67
CA ARG A 547 -10.71 -2.17 -4.81
C ARG A 547 -11.39 -2.01 -3.46
N TYR A 548 -12.03 -0.87 -3.22
CA TYR A 548 -12.78 -0.57 -2.01
C TYR A 548 -13.93 0.41 -2.30
N THR A 549 -14.87 0.49 -1.41
CA THR A 549 -15.99 1.45 -1.46
C THR A 549 -16.08 2.30 -0.20
N GLU A 550 -15.39 1.94 0.85
CA GLU A 550 -15.11 2.74 2.03
C GLU A 550 -13.85 2.21 2.73
N ASN A 551 -13.18 3.04 3.49
CA ASN A 551 -12.09 2.71 4.38
C ASN A 551 -12.11 3.66 5.59
N HIS A 552 -11.06 3.67 6.40
CA HIS A 552 -10.98 4.50 7.60
C HIS A 552 -10.81 6.01 7.35
N ASP A 553 -10.45 6.40 6.13
CA ASP A 553 -10.30 7.80 5.69
C ASP A 553 -11.47 8.27 4.82
N GLU A 554 -12.30 7.34 4.33
CA GLU A 554 -13.40 7.63 3.43
C GLU A 554 -14.75 7.66 4.15
N ILE A 555 -15.69 8.37 3.54
CA ILE A 555 -17.06 8.49 4.05
C ILE A 555 -17.79 7.15 4.02
N ARG A 556 -18.63 6.89 5.03
CA ARG A 556 -19.41 5.67 5.12
C ARG A 556 -20.49 5.59 4.04
N LEU A 557 -20.65 4.43 3.39
CA LEU A 557 -21.72 4.16 2.41
C LEU A 557 -23.12 4.34 2.99
N ALA A 558 -23.30 3.95 4.25
CA ALA A 558 -24.59 3.94 4.91
C ALA A 558 -24.98 5.29 5.51
N HIS A 559 -24.09 6.30 5.50
CA HIS A 559 -24.39 7.62 6.01
C HIS A 559 -25.51 8.29 5.18
N PRO A 560 -26.52 8.92 5.78
CA PRO A 560 -27.69 9.43 5.06
C PRO A 560 -27.39 10.61 4.12
N GLU A 561 -26.26 11.29 4.27
CA GLU A 561 -25.87 12.44 3.45
C GLU A 561 -24.84 12.10 2.38
N THR A 562 -24.37 10.86 2.33
CA THR A 562 -23.35 10.40 1.38
C THR A 562 -23.94 9.45 0.35
N TRP A 563 -23.24 9.19 -0.71
CA TRP A 563 -23.61 8.21 -1.74
C TRP A 563 -25.07 8.36 -2.25
N GLY A 564 -25.51 9.62 -2.40
CA GLY A 564 -26.87 9.96 -2.85
C GLY A 564 -27.98 9.67 -1.83
N GLY A 565 -27.65 9.43 -0.57
CA GLY A 565 -28.62 9.14 0.48
C GLY A 565 -29.32 7.79 0.35
N ASN A 566 -28.76 6.85 -0.42
CA ASN A 566 -29.37 5.54 -0.66
C ASN A 566 -29.11 4.51 0.45
N GLY A 567 -28.36 4.92 1.49
CA GLY A 567 -28.08 4.10 2.66
C GLY A 567 -27.27 2.84 2.35
N MET A 568 -27.26 1.89 3.27
CA MET A 568 -26.40 0.70 3.23
C MET A 568 -26.56 -0.19 1.97
N GLN A 569 -27.69 -0.07 1.24
CA GLN A 569 -27.92 -0.89 0.04
C GLN A 569 -27.01 -0.52 -1.14
N VAL A 570 -26.41 0.68 -1.13
CA VAL A 570 -25.41 1.11 -2.11
C VAL A 570 -24.26 0.10 -2.20
N GLY A 571 -23.86 -0.45 -1.05
CA GLY A 571 -22.76 -1.43 -0.98
C GLY A 571 -22.96 -2.67 -1.84
N ARG A 572 -24.20 -3.10 -2.08
CA ARG A 572 -24.47 -4.26 -2.97
C ARG A 572 -24.05 -3.98 -4.41
N ALA A 573 -24.48 -2.85 -4.97
CA ALA A 573 -24.19 -2.54 -6.36
C ALA A 573 -22.71 -2.18 -6.55
N THR A 574 -22.16 -1.33 -5.69
CA THR A 574 -20.78 -0.83 -5.79
C THR A 574 -19.76 -1.93 -5.56
N THR A 575 -19.85 -2.64 -4.43
CA THR A 575 -18.91 -3.74 -4.13
C THR A 575 -19.06 -4.88 -5.13
N GLY A 576 -20.29 -5.19 -5.57
CA GLY A 576 -20.52 -6.20 -6.59
C GLY A 576 -19.88 -5.86 -7.93
N ALA A 577 -19.97 -4.61 -8.37
CA ALA A 577 -19.30 -4.12 -9.57
C ALA A 577 -17.77 -4.24 -9.42
N LEU A 578 -17.19 -3.67 -8.35
CA LEU A 578 -15.75 -3.71 -8.12
C LEU A 578 -15.20 -5.13 -7.97
N PHE A 579 -15.94 -6.04 -7.32
CA PHE A 579 -15.56 -7.44 -7.21
C PHE A 579 -15.47 -8.12 -8.57
N GLY A 580 -16.39 -7.79 -9.48
CA GLY A 580 -16.46 -8.37 -10.81
C GLY A 580 -15.49 -7.76 -11.83
N LEU A 581 -15.05 -6.51 -11.63
CA LEU A 581 -14.26 -5.78 -12.62
C LEU A 581 -12.87 -6.37 -12.86
N SER A 582 -12.18 -6.85 -11.84
CA SER A 582 -10.80 -7.32 -11.97
C SER A 582 -10.49 -8.56 -11.14
N ARG A 583 -9.31 -9.12 -11.37
CA ARG A 583 -8.76 -10.22 -10.57
C ARG A 583 -7.98 -9.73 -9.34
N GLY A 584 -7.79 -8.42 -9.21
CA GLY A 584 -7.08 -7.77 -8.13
C GLY A 584 -7.75 -7.92 -6.76
N PRO A 585 -7.08 -7.47 -5.70
CA PRO A 585 -7.62 -7.56 -4.35
C PRO A 585 -8.84 -6.68 -4.16
N ILE A 586 -9.71 -7.08 -3.24
CA ILE A 586 -10.83 -6.28 -2.77
C ILE A 586 -10.78 -6.16 -1.25
N MET A 587 -11.16 -5.00 -0.75
CA MET A 587 -11.18 -4.68 0.68
C MET A 587 -12.58 -4.31 1.13
N LEU A 588 -12.99 -4.81 2.29
CA LEU A 588 -14.14 -4.37 3.04
C LEU A 588 -13.69 -3.73 4.34
N TYR A 589 -14.26 -2.58 4.65
CA TYR A 589 -14.03 -1.89 5.91
C TYR A 589 -15.00 -2.38 6.99
N HIS A 590 -14.50 -2.53 8.19
CA HIS A 590 -15.19 -2.96 9.39
C HIS A 590 -16.55 -2.28 9.59
N GLY A 591 -17.63 -3.05 9.61
CA GLY A 591 -19.00 -2.59 9.73
C GLY A 591 -19.72 -2.29 8.40
N GLN A 592 -19.00 -2.24 7.27
CA GLN A 592 -19.61 -2.05 5.94
C GLN A 592 -20.66 -3.12 5.65
N GLU A 593 -20.39 -4.35 6.04
CA GLU A 593 -21.23 -5.52 5.79
C GLU A 593 -22.56 -5.52 6.56
N VAL A 594 -22.67 -4.61 7.54
CA VAL A 594 -23.91 -4.42 8.34
C VAL A 594 -24.47 -3.01 8.24
N GLY A 595 -23.84 -2.17 7.41
CA GLY A 595 -24.30 -0.80 7.17
C GLY A 595 -24.03 0.16 8.33
N GLU A 596 -22.80 0.14 8.88
CA GLU A 596 -22.37 1.13 9.86
C GLU A 596 -22.33 2.52 9.24
N PRO A 597 -23.08 3.51 9.73
CA PRO A 597 -23.22 4.80 9.07
C PRO A 597 -22.22 5.87 9.51
N GLY A 598 -21.47 5.67 10.61
CA GLY A 598 -20.58 6.71 11.15
C GLY A 598 -21.32 7.99 11.54
N LEU A 599 -22.47 7.84 12.20
CA LEU A 599 -23.31 8.97 12.59
C LEU A 599 -22.85 9.64 13.88
N ASN A 600 -23.06 10.94 13.93
CA ASN A 600 -22.87 11.80 15.09
C ASN A 600 -21.43 12.29 15.31
N ARG A 601 -21.29 13.09 16.35
CA ARG A 601 -20.00 13.66 16.76
C ARG A 601 -19.19 12.61 17.51
N GLU A 602 -18.30 11.97 16.82
CA GLU A 602 -17.51 10.87 17.38
C GLU A 602 -16.22 11.33 18.11
N GLY A 603 -15.99 12.62 18.24
CA GLY A 603 -14.82 13.16 18.91
C GLY A 603 -14.02 14.15 18.07
N PHE A 604 -12.76 13.89 17.82
CA PHE A 604 -11.85 14.80 17.16
C PHE A 604 -12.32 15.27 15.78
N GLY A 605 -12.75 14.35 14.92
CA GLY A 605 -13.25 14.67 13.57
C GLY A 605 -14.58 15.44 13.56
N GLY A 606 -15.33 15.36 14.63
CA GLY A 606 -16.70 15.89 14.66
C GLY A 606 -17.67 15.00 13.90
N ASP A 607 -18.60 15.61 13.16
CA ASP A 607 -19.53 14.91 12.28
C ASP A 607 -19.01 15.04 10.84
N ASP A 608 -18.05 14.18 10.48
CA ASP A 608 -17.37 14.18 9.20
C ASP A 608 -17.75 12.98 8.33
N GLN A 609 -18.86 12.29 8.69
CA GLN A 609 -19.42 11.16 7.93
C GLN A 609 -18.53 9.91 7.94
N ARG A 610 -17.55 9.86 8.86
CA ARG A 610 -16.60 8.75 9.06
C ARG A 610 -16.68 8.23 10.48
N THR A 611 -16.26 7.00 10.70
CA THR A 611 -16.04 6.49 12.06
C THR A 611 -14.68 6.98 12.56
N SER A 612 -14.62 7.61 13.73
CA SER A 612 -13.39 8.18 14.28
C SER A 612 -12.33 7.12 14.52
N ILE A 613 -11.12 7.41 14.05
CA ILE A 613 -9.90 6.63 14.34
C ILE A 613 -9.05 7.25 15.45
N PHE A 614 -9.43 8.43 15.94
CA PHE A 614 -8.66 9.24 16.90
C PHE A 614 -9.17 9.13 18.34
N ASP A 615 -10.32 8.50 18.53
CA ASP A 615 -11.05 8.48 19.79
C ASP A 615 -11.35 7.06 20.24
N TYR A 616 -11.61 6.88 21.53
CA TYR A 616 -12.22 5.66 22.05
C TYR A 616 -13.70 5.70 21.72
N TRP A 617 -14.17 4.76 20.91
CA TRP A 617 -15.51 4.72 20.37
C TRP A 617 -16.00 3.28 20.17
N SER A 618 -17.28 3.11 19.94
CA SER A 618 -17.87 1.84 19.51
C SER A 618 -18.85 2.04 18.36
N MET A 619 -19.02 1.02 17.54
CA MET A 619 -19.86 1.07 16.34
C MET A 619 -21.22 0.45 16.63
N PRO A 620 -22.31 1.25 16.71
CA PRO A 620 -23.62 0.77 17.18
C PRO A 620 -24.25 -0.27 16.26
N GLU A 621 -24.09 -0.14 14.94
CA GLU A 621 -24.69 -1.10 14.00
C GLU A 621 -23.87 -2.39 13.93
N PHE A 622 -22.54 -2.30 14.00
CA PHE A 622 -21.67 -3.47 14.08
C PHE A 622 -21.88 -4.24 15.39
N ASN A 623 -22.10 -3.56 16.51
CA ASN A 623 -22.35 -4.20 17.81
C ASN A 623 -23.62 -5.04 17.82
N LYS A 624 -24.60 -4.77 16.96
CA LYS A 624 -25.77 -5.64 16.78
C LYS A 624 -25.39 -7.01 16.19
N TRP A 625 -24.41 -7.03 15.28
CA TRP A 625 -23.86 -8.28 14.77
C TRP A 625 -22.94 -8.95 15.81
N TRP A 626 -22.12 -8.16 16.49
CA TRP A 626 -21.17 -8.64 17.50
C TRP A 626 -21.85 -9.37 18.67
N ASN A 627 -22.98 -8.85 19.12
CA ASN A 627 -23.85 -9.46 20.14
C ASN A 627 -23.05 -9.98 21.35
N GLU A 628 -22.31 -9.09 22.02
CA GLU A 628 -21.50 -9.40 23.21
C GLU A 628 -20.47 -10.53 22.99
N GLY A 629 -19.94 -10.67 21.79
CA GLY A 629 -18.93 -11.68 21.43
C GLY A 629 -19.49 -12.97 20.84
N ALA A 630 -20.81 -13.14 20.79
CA ALA A 630 -21.42 -14.29 20.13
C ALA A 630 -21.23 -14.25 18.60
N ALA A 631 -21.07 -13.07 18.01
CA ALA A 631 -20.91 -12.82 16.57
C ALA A 631 -21.94 -13.58 15.69
N ASP A 632 -23.17 -13.65 16.18
CA ASP A 632 -24.26 -14.42 15.58
C ASP A 632 -25.30 -13.52 14.84
N GLY A 633 -25.15 -12.20 14.94
CA GLY A 633 -26.04 -11.24 14.32
C GLY A 633 -27.44 -11.17 14.90
N ALA A 634 -27.66 -11.67 16.12
CA ALA A 634 -28.99 -11.71 16.72
C ALA A 634 -29.64 -10.32 16.92
N GLY A 635 -28.82 -9.26 16.99
CA GLY A 635 -29.29 -7.87 17.09
C GLY A 635 -29.56 -7.17 15.75
N LEU A 636 -29.22 -7.78 14.62
CA LEU A 636 -29.39 -7.17 13.29
C LEU A 636 -30.86 -7.03 12.90
N SER A 637 -31.20 -5.97 12.18
CA SER A 637 -32.46 -5.89 11.44
C SER A 637 -32.49 -6.91 10.31
N PHE A 638 -33.67 -7.17 9.76
CA PHE A 638 -33.82 -8.05 8.61
C PHE A 638 -32.98 -7.55 7.42
N GLU A 639 -32.98 -6.27 7.15
CA GLU A 639 -32.26 -5.64 6.04
C GLU A 639 -30.75 -5.76 6.24
N GLN A 640 -30.24 -5.56 7.44
CA GLN A 640 -28.83 -5.73 7.78
C GLN A 640 -28.38 -7.18 7.65
N ALA A 641 -29.18 -8.12 8.14
CA ALA A 641 -28.88 -9.54 8.00
C ALA A 641 -28.85 -10.00 6.53
N GLU A 642 -29.77 -9.50 5.68
CA GLU A 642 -29.75 -9.80 4.24
C GLU A 642 -28.60 -9.11 3.51
N LEU A 643 -28.19 -7.90 3.95
CA LEU A 643 -27.01 -7.22 3.41
C LEU A 643 -25.74 -8.05 3.70
N ARG A 644 -25.53 -8.41 4.98
CA ARG A 644 -24.35 -9.20 5.38
C ARG A 644 -24.31 -10.54 4.66
N LYS A 645 -25.45 -11.22 4.57
CA LYS A 645 -25.56 -12.48 3.85
C LYS A 645 -25.20 -12.36 2.35
N TRP A 646 -25.54 -11.22 1.75
CA TRP A 646 -25.17 -10.92 0.38
C TRP A 646 -23.66 -10.74 0.24
N TYR A 647 -23.03 -9.97 1.14
CA TYR A 647 -21.57 -9.82 1.16
C TYR A 647 -20.86 -11.16 1.30
N VAL A 648 -21.26 -11.99 2.26
CA VAL A 648 -20.68 -13.33 2.46
C VAL A 648 -20.75 -14.17 1.18
N ARG A 649 -21.91 -14.19 0.50
CA ARG A 649 -22.06 -14.92 -0.77
C ARG A 649 -21.14 -14.38 -1.87
N LEU A 650 -20.98 -13.05 -1.96
CA LEU A 650 -20.08 -12.44 -2.92
C LEU A 650 -18.62 -12.85 -2.65
N LEU A 651 -18.19 -12.72 -1.39
CA LEU A 651 -16.80 -12.98 -1.02
C LEU A 651 -16.42 -14.46 -1.15
N GLN A 652 -17.34 -15.37 -0.94
CA GLN A 652 -17.12 -16.80 -1.17
C GLN A 652 -16.80 -17.14 -2.62
N LEU A 653 -17.09 -16.25 -3.58
CA LEU A 653 -16.73 -16.43 -4.99
C LEU A 653 -15.23 -16.14 -5.28
N GLN A 654 -14.44 -15.79 -4.27
CA GLN A 654 -13.02 -15.39 -4.45
C GLN A 654 -12.16 -16.43 -5.17
N SER A 655 -12.49 -17.72 -5.07
CA SER A 655 -11.76 -18.82 -5.69
C SER A 655 -12.35 -19.29 -7.03
N GLU A 656 -13.48 -18.72 -7.45
CA GLU A 656 -14.11 -19.08 -8.70
C GLU A 656 -13.26 -18.65 -9.90
N ARG A 657 -13.08 -19.55 -10.88
CA ARG A 657 -12.23 -19.31 -12.05
C ARG A 657 -12.58 -18.06 -12.83
N ALA A 658 -13.85 -17.67 -12.84
CA ALA A 658 -14.30 -16.45 -13.50
C ALA A 658 -13.61 -15.20 -12.90
N PHE A 659 -13.43 -15.17 -11.59
CA PHE A 659 -12.85 -14.02 -10.87
C PHE A 659 -11.34 -14.14 -10.66
N THR A 660 -10.75 -15.33 -10.83
CA THR A 660 -9.31 -15.52 -10.64
C THR A 660 -8.53 -15.58 -11.95
N ARG A 661 -9.16 -16.00 -13.04
CA ARG A 661 -8.55 -16.24 -14.36
C ARG A 661 -9.38 -15.77 -15.55
N GLY A 662 -10.60 -15.29 -15.30
CA GLY A 662 -11.51 -14.80 -16.34
C GLY A 662 -11.05 -13.46 -16.92
N ASN A 663 -11.55 -13.13 -18.09
CA ASN A 663 -11.43 -11.78 -18.66
C ASN A 663 -12.74 -11.03 -18.42
N THR A 664 -12.61 -9.80 -17.94
CA THR A 664 -13.77 -8.88 -17.83
C THR A 664 -14.05 -8.30 -19.21
N ILE A 665 -15.31 -8.30 -19.61
CA ILE A 665 -15.79 -7.66 -20.82
C ILE A 665 -16.89 -6.68 -20.40
N LEU A 666 -16.65 -5.38 -20.55
CA LEU A 666 -17.69 -4.39 -20.39
C LEU A 666 -18.62 -4.42 -21.59
N LEU A 667 -19.91 -4.55 -21.32
CA LEU A 667 -20.94 -4.42 -22.32
C LEU A 667 -21.42 -2.96 -22.35
N ASN A 668 -21.23 -2.31 -23.49
CA ASN A 668 -21.79 -0.97 -23.68
C ASN A 668 -23.32 -1.04 -23.61
N HIS A 669 -23.90 -0.30 -22.69
CA HIS A 669 -25.32 -0.06 -22.63
C HIS A 669 -25.64 1.24 -23.37
N ALA A 670 -26.50 1.14 -24.38
CA ALA A 670 -27.04 2.32 -25.08
C ALA A 670 -28.09 3.02 -24.20
#